data_c8bcbc29c61aa841f03da4af8867ac20
#
_entry.id   c8bcbc29c61aa841f03da4af8867ac20
#
_cell.length_a   1.000
_cell.length_b   1.000
_cell.length_c   1.000
_cell.angle_alpha   90.00
_cell.angle_beta   90.00
_cell.angle_gamma   90.00
#
_symmetry.space_group_name_H-M   'P 1'
#
loop_
_entity.id
_entity.type
_entity.pdbx_description
1 polymer ?
#
loop_
_entity_poly.entity_id
_entity_poly.type
_entity_poly.pdbx_seq_one_letter_code
_entity_poly.pdbx_strand_id
1 'polypeptide(L)'
;LPFRWHWHVVEGVAALRHDTAWSTSTGGHVRDDIHDQGRSNDGTSAYLDDLARRFPGQVTVHRKPPGEFWDGKREMVNAPLPHIQEPCLLWQVDADELWTVDQVVGMRRRFIAEPGRGAAFYWCWYFVGPDKVISTRHNYAQNPAQEWLRTWRFRPGDTWAAHEPPTLVRPRPDGGAPADVAAIHPFTQDETEAFGAVFQHFAYVTEAQLAFKESYYGYAGAAERWHRLQQERRPGFLADHFAWVTDRTMFDQAAAFRVEPIARRDADGAWSFAPPEGARDQGPVPARPRIVVDGVYWQYLASGIGRVWQSMLEEWVKDGLAEHVVLLDRAGTAPRIPGVHMRTIAAHDYGRCGADSLYLERICRDLGADLFVSTYYSTPTETPSFFFGYDMIPEMTGLDLAAEGWQEKARAIRHAAGHAMISRSSARDLAKLFPEVAEQDIALAYCGLPPGFTPATEAEILDMRRTLDLPGGYLLLVGDRSGAGGYKNGILAFRAAEAAARRGTVLEVVCVGGLADIEPAFRAAAPSVRMRRVTADDATLRRLYSGAHALLYPSRYEGFGMPVLEAMACGCPVITCANSSLIEVGGEAAIFVGPDDVDAAAAALAALADPAVRADRAAAGALQAARFTTAAQAQDAMAAFRATVAAIEDGRRPRPGSGWREFRTYQAGMQAWVQDRPDLARAMASHGATRGPAAPARPSGELLRALAEIEAMKASPFWRLRGGVIALLRRLGLRHRG
;
A
#
# COMPACT_ATOMS: atom_id res chain seq x y z
N LEU A 1 3.18 -22.44 -15.59
CA LEU A 1 4.29 -21.50 -15.50
C LEU A 1 4.79 -21.15 -16.90
N PRO A 2 5.17 -19.91 -17.21
CA PRO A 2 5.60 -19.45 -18.54
C PRO A 2 7.08 -19.76 -18.86
N PHE A 3 7.64 -20.79 -18.24
CA PHE A 3 9.01 -21.25 -18.43
C PHE A 3 9.10 -22.77 -18.25
N ARG A 4 10.24 -23.38 -18.62
CA ARG A 4 10.48 -24.82 -18.41
C ARG A 4 10.53 -25.11 -16.91
N TRP A 5 9.71 -26.06 -16.46
CA TRP A 5 9.62 -26.53 -15.08
C TRP A 5 9.44 -28.03 -15.05
N HIS A 6 9.79 -28.64 -13.94
CA HIS A 6 9.55 -30.03 -13.64
C HIS A 6 9.13 -30.18 -12.18
N TRP A 7 8.08 -30.94 -11.95
CA TRP A 7 7.59 -31.21 -10.59
C TRP A 7 7.94 -32.65 -10.22
N HIS A 8 8.81 -32.81 -9.25
CA HIS A 8 9.15 -34.06 -8.61
C HIS A 8 8.30 -34.21 -7.36
N VAL A 9 7.36 -35.15 -7.36
CA VAL A 9 6.49 -35.47 -6.23
C VAL A 9 7.02 -36.70 -5.54
N VAL A 10 7.25 -36.62 -4.22
CA VAL A 10 7.66 -37.78 -3.43
C VAL A 10 6.47 -38.22 -2.61
N GLU A 11 5.97 -39.41 -2.89
CA GLU A 11 4.83 -40.01 -2.21
C GLU A 11 5.24 -41.23 -1.39
N GLY A 12 4.58 -41.39 -0.25
CA GLY A 12 4.70 -42.58 0.59
C GLY A 12 4.94 -42.23 2.05
N VAL A 13 4.98 -43.26 2.88
CA VAL A 13 5.15 -43.16 4.31
C VAL A 13 6.63 -43.19 4.67
N ALA A 14 7.05 -42.28 5.57
CA ALA A 14 8.38 -42.28 6.14
C ALA A 14 8.40 -43.03 7.48
N ALA A 15 9.43 -43.84 7.72
CA ALA A 15 9.70 -44.42 9.02
C ALA A 15 10.16 -43.32 9.98
N LEU A 16 9.43 -43.09 11.08
CA LEU A 16 9.69 -41.97 12.00
C LEU A 16 11.01 -42.05 12.78
N ARG A 17 11.65 -43.21 12.83
CA ARG A 17 12.91 -43.42 13.58
C ARG A 17 14.06 -42.48 13.15
N HIS A 18 14.05 -41.98 11.91
CA HIS A 18 15.04 -41.05 11.38
C HIS A 18 14.40 -39.75 10.92
N ASP A 19 13.17 -39.48 11.37
CA ASP A 19 12.48 -38.21 11.16
C ASP A 19 12.93 -37.16 12.17
N THR A 20 12.29 -36.01 12.19
CA THR A 20 12.64 -34.94 13.14
C THR A 20 12.54 -35.42 14.60
N ALA A 21 13.53 -35.08 15.40
CA ALA A 21 13.64 -35.55 16.81
C ALA A 21 12.39 -35.20 17.65
N TRP A 22 11.68 -34.14 17.31
CA TRP A 22 10.49 -33.71 18.02
C TRP A 22 9.27 -34.61 17.76
N SER A 23 9.04 -35.13 16.55
CA SER A 23 7.93 -36.05 16.29
C SER A 23 8.06 -37.36 17.04
N THR A 24 9.28 -37.90 17.14
CA THR A 24 9.54 -39.14 17.90
C THR A 24 9.48 -38.92 19.42
N SER A 25 9.92 -37.75 19.91
CA SER A 25 9.92 -37.44 21.35
C SER A 25 8.52 -37.18 21.92
N THR A 26 7.56 -36.76 21.08
CA THR A 26 6.16 -36.53 21.47
C THR A 26 5.25 -37.75 21.32
N GLY A 27 5.79 -38.91 20.91
CA GLY A 27 5.04 -40.15 20.81
C GLY A 27 4.26 -40.33 19.50
N GLY A 28 4.67 -39.59 18.44
CA GLY A 28 4.07 -39.72 17.12
C GLY A 28 4.24 -41.12 16.52
N HIS A 29 3.28 -41.58 15.76
CA HIS A 29 3.29 -42.86 15.04
C HIS A 29 2.52 -42.78 13.74
N VAL A 30 2.91 -43.64 12.79
CA VAL A 30 2.22 -43.82 11.53
C VAL A 30 1.06 -44.82 11.74
N ARG A 31 -0.14 -44.43 11.41
CA ARG A 31 -1.32 -45.32 11.52
C ARG A 31 -1.42 -46.20 10.27
N ASP A 32 -1.77 -47.46 10.49
CA ASP A 32 -1.92 -48.44 9.38
C ASP A 32 -3.13 -48.14 8.47
N ASP A 33 -4.11 -47.37 8.98
CA ASP A 33 -5.34 -47.03 8.23
C ASP A 33 -5.19 -45.87 7.24
N ILE A 34 -4.06 -45.17 7.24
CA ILE A 34 -3.80 -44.02 6.33
C ILE A 34 -3.00 -44.41 5.09
N HIS A 35 -2.53 -45.66 4.99
CA HIS A 35 -1.79 -46.13 3.84
C HIS A 35 -2.08 -47.61 3.48
N ASP A 36 -1.83 -47.96 2.24
CA ASP A 36 -1.76 -49.35 1.78
C ASP A 36 -0.34 -49.65 1.31
N GLN A 37 0.34 -50.56 2.04
CA GLN A 37 1.73 -50.95 1.77
C GLN A 37 2.69 -49.77 1.53
N GLY A 38 2.57 -48.72 2.33
CA GLY A 38 3.42 -47.52 2.26
C GLY A 38 2.95 -46.44 1.31
N ARG A 39 1.84 -46.63 0.56
CA ARG A 39 1.22 -45.64 -0.33
C ARG A 39 -0.04 -45.03 0.29
N SER A 40 -0.36 -43.82 -0.05
CA SER A 40 -1.61 -43.17 0.37
C SER A 40 -2.84 -43.95 -0.10
N ASN A 41 -3.81 -44.15 0.78
CA ASN A 41 -5.05 -44.85 0.49
C ASN A 41 -6.31 -43.95 0.41
N ASP A 42 -6.10 -42.65 0.46
CA ASP A 42 -7.13 -41.57 0.40
C ASP A 42 -7.41 -41.06 -1.03
N GLY A 43 -6.85 -41.72 -2.04
CA GLY A 43 -6.97 -41.31 -3.45
C GLY A 43 -5.79 -40.47 -3.96
N THR A 44 -4.86 -40.05 -3.12
CA THR A 44 -3.67 -39.26 -3.50
C THR A 44 -2.82 -40.01 -4.53
N SER A 45 -2.57 -41.32 -4.34
CA SER A 45 -1.80 -42.15 -5.32
C SER A 45 -2.40 -42.10 -6.71
N ALA A 46 -3.72 -42.32 -6.82
CA ALA A 46 -4.43 -42.32 -8.11
C ALA A 46 -4.42 -40.93 -8.78
N TYR A 47 -4.56 -39.87 -7.95
CA TYR A 47 -4.48 -38.50 -8.44
C TYR A 47 -3.10 -38.13 -8.97
N LEU A 48 -2.02 -38.56 -8.33
CA LEU A 48 -0.65 -38.35 -8.77
C LEU A 48 -0.34 -39.11 -10.05
N ASP A 49 -0.87 -40.32 -10.19
CA ASP A 49 -0.76 -41.11 -11.42
C ASP A 49 -1.49 -40.44 -12.61
N ASP A 50 -2.65 -39.84 -12.35
CA ASP A 50 -3.36 -39.05 -13.34
C ASP A 50 -2.58 -37.80 -13.75
N LEU A 51 -2.03 -37.07 -12.80
CA LEU A 51 -1.17 -35.92 -13.07
C LEU A 51 0.05 -36.29 -13.93
N ALA A 52 0.75 -37.35 -13.59
CA ALA A 52 1.93 -37.75 -14.33
C ALA A 52 1.55 -38.16 -15.78
N ARG A 53 0.36 -38.76 -16.01
CA ARG A 53 -0.16 -39.08 -17.36
C ARG A 53 -0.57 -37.80 -18.12
N ARG A 54 -1.16 -36.82 -17.46
CA ARG A 54 -1.61 -35.56 -18.09
C ARG A 54 -0.46 -34.64 -18.45
N PHE A 55 0.64 -34.71 -17.70
CA PHE A 55 1.82 -33.82 -17.85
C PHE A 55 3.10 -34.65 -18.03
N PRO A 56 3.18 -35.46 -19.12
CA PRO A 56 4.35 -36.29 -19.36
C PRO A 56 5.60 -35.46 -19.59
N GLY A 57 6.69 -35.81 -18.90
CA GLY A 57 7.95 -35.06 -18.95
C GLY A 57 7.97 -33.78 -18.09
N GLN A 58 6.89 -33.45 -17.41
CA GLN A 58 6.83 -32.32 -16.46
C GLN A 58 6.53 -32.76 -15.02
N VAL A 59 5.95 -33.94 -14.82
CA VAL A 59 5.65 -34.51 -13.51
C VAL A 59 6.27 -35.89 -13.38
N THR A 60 7.05 -36.09 -12.31
CA THR A 60 7.60 -37.40 -11.94
C THR A 60 7.22 -37.70 -10.49
N VAL A 61 6.61 -38.86 -10.26
CA VAL A 61 6.27 -39.37 -8.95
C VAL A 61 7.30 -40.36 -8.47
N HIS A 62 7.93 -40.07 -7.33
CA HIS A 62 8.91 -40.96 -6.70
C HIS A 62 8.24 -41.77 -5.60
N ARG A 63 8.36 -43.07 -5.65
CA ARG A 63 7.74 -44.00 -4.71
C ARG A 63 8.71 -45.14 -4.36
N LYS A 64 8.58 -45.65 -3.15
CA LYS A 64 9.17 -46.95 -2.81
C LYS A 64 8.36 -48.09 -3.38
N PRO A 65 8.96 -49.28 -3.57
CA PRO A 65 8.20 -50.52 -3.84
C PRO A 65 7.12 -50.75 -2.77
N PRO A 66 5.99 -51.43 -3.13
CA PRO A 66 4.96 -51.79 -2.17
C PRO A 66 5.54 -52.54 -0.97
N GLY A 67 5.18 -52.13 0.25
CA GLY A 67 5.68 -52.69 1.49
C GLY A 67 6.99 -52.10 2.00
N GLU A 68 7.64 -51.20 1.23
CA GLU A 68 8.82 -50.46 1.67
C GLU A 68 8.46 -49.03 2.08
N PHE A 69 9.14 -48.56 3.12
CA PHE A 69 8.95 -47.21 3.67
C PHE A 69 10.20 -46.36 3.42
N TRP A 70 10.02 -45.07 3.32
CA TRP A 70 11.12 -44.11 3.28
C TRP A 70 11.86 -44.11 4.62
N ASP A 71 13.17 -43.98 4.59
CA ASP A 71 14.00 -43.86 5.81
C ASP A 71 14.06 -42.40 6.30
N GLY A 72 12.88 -41.86 6.66
CA GLY A 72 12.69 -40.47 7.08
C GLY A 72 12.62 -39.46 5.93
N LYS A 73 12.27 -38.23 6.28
CA LYS A 73 12.07 -37.13 5.30
C LYS A 73 13.35 -36.76 4.55
N ARG A 74 14.54 -36.98 5.14
CA ARG A 74 15.82 -36.72 4.44
C ARG A 74 16.00 -37.60 3.21
N GLU A 75 15.62 -38.88 3.28
CA GLU A 75 15.63 -39.74 2.09
C GLU A 75 14.64 -39.26 1.04
N MET A 76 13.44 -38.88 1.49
CA MET A 76 12.40 -38.38 0.58
C MET A 76 12.87 -37.16 -0.23
N VAL A 77 13.44 -36.16 0.40
CA VAL A 77 13.89 -34.93 -0.30
C VAL A 77 15.12 -35.18 -1.19
N ASN A 78 15.92 -36.20 -0.92
CA ASN A 78 17.05 -36.59 -1.78
C ASN A 78 16.63 -37.47 -3.00
N ALA A 79 15.48 -38.13 -2.96
CA ALA A 79 15.05 -39.05 -4.00
C ALA A 79 14.96 -38.41 -5.41
N PRO A 80 14.50 -37.16 -5.57
CA PRO A 80 14.48 -36.49 -6.87
C PRO A 80 15.86 -36.08 -7.41
N LEU A 81 16.83 -35.81 -6.56
CA LEU A 81 18.08 -35.12 -6.97
C LEU A 81 18.89 -35.89 -8.03
N PRO A 82 19.00 -37.24 -8.01
CA PRO A 82 19.71 -37.97 -9.06
C PRO A 82 19.09 -37.82 -10.45
N HIS A 83 17.81 -37.43 -10.55
CA HIS A 83 17.10 -37.22 -11.81
C HIS A 83 17.28 -35.80 -12.37
N ILE A 84 17.89 -34.87 -11.59
CA ILE A 84 18.10 -33.48 -11.99
C ILE A 84 19.54 -33.33 -12.49
N GLN A 85 19.70 -33.34 -13.84
CA GLN A 85 21.00 -33.36 -14.49
C GLN A 85 21.55 -31.98 -14.87
N GLU A 86 20.75 -30.91 -14.72
CA GLU A 86 21.12 -29.55 -15.08
C GLU A 86 21.03 -28.62 -13.86
N PRO A 87 21.86 -27.56 -13.81
CA PRO A 87 21.67 -26.51 -12.82
C PRO A 87 20.29 -25.86 -12.94
N CYS A 88 19.59 -25.71 -11.81
CA CYS A 88 18.23 -25.15 -11.78
C CYS A 88 17.95 -24.37 -10.49
N LEU A 89 16.77 -23.79 -10.39
CA LEU A 89 16.21 -23.38 -9.10
C LEU A 89 15.41 -24.56 -8.55
N LEU A 90 15.85 -25.08 -7.42
CA LEU A 90 15.14 -26.10 -6.67
C LEU A 90 14.17 -25.38 -5.73
N TRP A 91 12.90 -25.75 -5.78
CA TRP A 91 11.85 -25.17 -4.96
C TRP A 91 11.18 -26.28 -4.16
N GLN A 92 11.34 -26.25 -2.83
CA GLN A 92 10.62 -27.14 -1.94
C GLN A 92 9.24 -26.57 -1.66
N VAL A 93 8.20 -27.39 -1.85
CA VAL A 93 6.81 -27.04 -1.57
C VAL A 93 6.18 -28.20 -0.81
N ASP A 94 5.74 -27.96 0.41
CA ASP A 94 4.98 -28.92 1.20
C ASP A 94 3.52 -28.98 0.68
N ALA A 95 2.83 -30.08 0.92
CA ALA A 95 1.49 -30.32 0.34
C ALA A 95 0.43 -29.29 0.80
N ASP A 96 0.67 -28.64 1.91
CA ASP A 96 -0.17 -27.60 2.52
C ASP A 96 0.36 -26.17 2.28
N GLU A 97 1.35 -26.00 1.40
CA GLU A 97 1.87 -24.68 0.98
C GLU A 97 1.36 -24.28 -0.39
N LEU A 98 0.83 -23.07 -0.48
CA LEU A 98 0.27 -22.54 -1.73
C LEU A 98 1.02 -21.28 -2.17
N TRP A 99 1.44 -21.32 -3.45
CA TRP A 99 2.17 -20.27 -4.11
C TRP A 99 1.42 -19.76 -5.32
N THR A 100 1.41 -18.46 -5.56
CA THR A 100 0.88 -17.93 -6.81
C THR A 100 1.89 -18.05 -7.94
N VAL A 101 1.41 -18.11 -9.17
CA VAL A 101 2.25 -18.09 -10.36
C VAL A 101 3.19 -16.89 -10.37
N ASP A 102 2.67 -15.70 -9.97
CA ASP A 102 3.44 -14.48 -9.94
C ASP A 102 4.58 -14.51 -8.94
N GLN A 103 4.38 -15.11 -7.77
CA GLN A 103 5.44 -15.30 -6.78
C GLN A 103 6.58 -16.13 -7.35
N VAL A 104 6.24 -17.28 -7.96
CA VAL A 104 7.24 -18.19 -8.54
C VAL A 104 7.97 -17.54 -9.73
N VAL A 105 7.23 -16.88 -10.63
CA VAL A 105 7.81 -16.16 -11.78
C VAL A 105 8.67 -14.99 -11.33
N GLY A 106 8.18 -14.21 -10.37
CA GLY A 106 8.89 -13.07 -9.80
C GLY A 106 10.22 -13.48 -9.19
N MET A 107 10.23 -14.47 -8.31
CA MET A 107 11.46 -14.97 -7.67
C MET A 107 12.44 -15.58 -8.67
N ARG A 108 11.95 -16.33 -9.66
CA ARG A 108 12.82 -16.83 -10.73
C ARG A 108 13.55 -15.69 -11.46
N ARG A 109 12.85 -14.61 -11.79
CA ARG A 109 13.45 -13.42 -12.41
C ARG A 109 14.54 -12.81 -11.53
N ARG A 110 14.33 -12.76 -10.20
CA ARG A 110 15.33 -12.27 -9.25
C ARG A 110 16.59 -13.13 -9.24
N PHE A 111 16.44 -14.44 -9.18
CA PHE A 111 17.59 -15.33 -9.27
C PHE A 111 18.36 -15.23 -10.59
N ILE A 112 17.68 -14.93 -11.69
CA ILE A 112 18.35 -14.68 -13.00
C ILE A 112 19.11 -13.34 -12.96
N ALA A 113 18.50 -12.28 -12.40
CA ALA A 113 19.11 -10.96 -12.32
C ALA A 113 20.29 -10.91 -11.34
N GLU A 114 20.27 -11.75 -10.29
CA GLU A 114 21.29 -11.81 -9.24
C GLU A 114 21.90 -13.23 -9.18
N PRO A 115 22.81 -13.57 -10.10
CA PRO A 115 23.35 -14.95 -10.21
C PRO A 115 24.20 -15.38 -9.01
N GLY A 116 24.64 -14.44 -8.18
CA GLY A 116 25.39 -14.71 -6.95
C GLY A 116 24.55 -15.19 -5.78
N ARG A 117 23.21 -15.13 -5.86
CA ARG A 117 22.31 -15.59 -4.79
C ARG A 117 22.23 -17.11 -4.77
N GLY A 118 22.48 -17.72 -3.61
CA GLY A 118 22.44 -19.18 -3.44
C GLY A 118 21.06 -19.73 -3.07
N ALA A 119 20.29 -18.98 -2.31
CA ALA A 119 19.00 -19.43 -1.77
C ALA A 119 18.05 -18.25 -1.49
N ALA A 120 16.81 -18.54 -1.09
CA ALA A 120 15.85 -17.52 -0.66
C ALA A 120 15.00 -18.00 0.53
N PHE A 121 14.89 -17.11 1.52
CA PHE A 121 14.01 -17.24 2.67
C PHE A 121 12.72 -16.46 2.42
N TYR A 122 11.61 -16.89 3.06
CA TYR A 122 10.31 -16.26 2.86
C TYR A 122 9.58 -16.08 4.18
N TRP A 123 8.70 -15.09 4.27
CA TRP A 123 7.63 -15.08 5.25
C TRP A 123 6.43 -15.84 4.71
N CYS A 124 5.55 -16.31 5.59
CA CYS A 124 4.29 -16.89 5.16
C CYS A 124 3.10 -16.38 5.99
N TRP A 125 1.94 -16.50 5.39
CA TRP A 125 0.67 -16.43 6.08
C TRP A 125 0.30 -17.83 6.56
N TYR A 126 0.43 -18.04 7.87
CA TYR A 126 0.25 -19.35 8.47
C TYR A 126 -1.20 -19.52 8.91
N PHE A 127 -1.99 -20.30 8.14
CA PHE A 127 -3.39 -20.51 8.40
C PHE A 127 -3.59 -21.51 9.54
N VAL A 128 -4.38 -21.09 10.55
CA VAL A 128 -4.74 -21.86 11.75
C VAL A 128 -6.24 -22.08 11.86
N GLY A 129 -6.96 -21.82 10.80
CA GLY A 129 -8.37 -21.98 10.56
C GLY A 129 -8.67 -21.67 9.10
N PRO A 130 -9.91 -21.88 8.62
CA PRO A 130 -10.28 -21.55 7.23
C PRO A 130 -10.06 -20.09 6.88
N ASP A 131 -10.19 -19.20 7.85
CA ASP A 131 -10.12 -17.75 7.72
C ASP A 131 -9.22 -17.05 8.77
N LYS A 132 -8.60 -17.83 9.67
CA LYS A 132 -7.70 -17.32 10.71
C LYS A 132 -6.25 -17.54 10.34
N VAL A 133 -5.45 -16.50 10.50
CA VAL A 133 -4.07 -16.51 10.03
C VAL A 133 -3.11 -15.88 11.04
N ILE A 134 -1.91 -16.40 11.08
CA ILE A 134 -0.76 -15.83 11.79
C ILE A 134 0.21 -15.30 10.74
N SER A 135 0.65 -14.06 10.87
CA SER A 135 1.82 -13.58 10.13
C SER A 135 3.09 -14.11 10.78
N THR A 136 3.95 -14.77 10.01
CA THR A 136 5.22 -15.26 10.55
C THR A 136 6.29 -14.18 10.72
N ARG A 137 6.00 -12.95 10.28
CA ARG A 137 6.90 -11.80 10.46
C ARG A 137 7.15 -11.55 11.93
N HIS A 138 8.44 -11.48 12.30
CA HIS A 138 8.89 -11.17 13.67
C HIS A 138 8.36 -12.09 14.79
N ASN A 139 7.72 -13.19 14.43
CA ASN A 139 7.11 -14.11 15.39
C ASN A 139 7.85 -15.42 15.56
N TYR A 140 8.93 -15.64 14.82
CA TYR A 140 9.63 -16.91 14.88
C TYR A 140 10.67 -16.90 15.99
N ALA A 141 10.44 -17.72 17.04
CA ALA A 141 11.21 -17.65 18.28
C ALA A 141 12.47 -18.53 18.28
N GLN A 142 12.58 -19.57 17.44
CA GLN A 142 13.65 -20.55 17.60
C GLN A 142 14.80 -20.41 16.62
N ASN A 143 14.59 -20.02 15.38
CA ASN A 143 15.66 -19.79 14.42
C ASN A 143 15.22 -18.97 13.20
N PRO A 144 14.99 -17.65 13.35
CA PRO A 144 14.49 -16.79 12.26
C PRO A 144 15.34 -16.85 10.99
N ALA A 145 16.64 -17.14 11.16
CA ALA A 145 17.59 -17.18 10.04
C ALA A 145 17.49 -18.45 9.17
N GLN A 146 16.78 -19.49 9.61
CA GLN A 146 16.73 -20.77 8.90
C GLN A 146 15.32 -21.21 8.49
N GLU A 147 14.29 -20.54 8.98
CA GLU A 147 12.92 -20.94 8.75
C GLU A 147 12.34 -20.33 7.50
N TRP A 148 11.47 -21.09 6.87
CA TRP A 148 10.83 -20.77 5.59
C TRP A 148 11.82 -20.58 4.43
N LEU A 149 12.97 -21.28 4.51
CA LEU A 149 13.86 -21.46 3.36
C LEU A 149 13.21 -22.43 2.37
N ARG A 150 12.92 -21.97 1.14
CA ARG A 150 12.14 -22.74 0.16
C ARG A 150 12.75 -22.80 -1.22
N THR A 151 13.78 -22.01 -1.52
CA THR A 151 14.38 -21.97 -2.86
C THR A 151 15.89 -21.98 -2.80
N TRP A 152 16.52 -22.80 -3.66
CA TRP A 152 17.98 -22.92 -3.76
C TRP A 152 18.43 -22.92 -5.22
N ARG A 153 19.61 -22.39 -5.45
CA ARG A 153 20.32 -22.54 -6.72
C ARG A 153 21.05 -23.89 -6.72
N PHE A 154 20.37 -24.89 -7.19
CA PHE A 154 20.85 -26.28 -7.27
C PHE A 154 21.86 -26.49 -8.39
N ARG A 155 22.85 -27.36 -8.15
CA ARG A 155 23.75 -27.94 -9.14
C ARG A 155 23.77 -29.46 -8.98
N PRO A 156 23.88 -30.23 -10.09
CA PRO A 156 24.08 -31.66 -9.99
C PRO A 156 25.25 -32.00 -9.04
N GLY A 157 24.99 -32.92 -8.12
CA GLY A 157 25.93 -33.26 -7.01
C GLY A 157 25.65 -32.58 -5.67
N ASP A 158 24.78 -31.54 -5.63
CA ASP A 158 24.28 -31.02 -4.34
C ASP A 158 23.35 -32.06 -3.69
N THR A 159 23.38 -32.17 -2.35
CA THR A 159 22.56 -33.14 -1.60
C THR A 159 21.96 -32.52 -0.34
N TRP A 160 20.84 -33.06 0.11
CA TRP A 160 20.23 -32.66 1.37
C TRP A 160 20.97 -33.31 2.56
N ALA A 161 21.59 -32.51 3.40
CA ALA A 161 22.18 -32.95 4.65
C ALA A 161 21.13 -33.11 5.74
N ALA A 162 20.08 -32.25 5.74
CA ALA A 162 18.95 -32.30 6.65
C ALA A 162 17.68 -31.83 5.93
N HIS A 163 16.50 -32.29 6.41
CA HIS A 163 15.21 -31.79 5.98
C HIS A 163 14.72 -30.65 6.88
N GLU A 164 15.03 -30.70 8.16
CA GLU A 164 14.58 -29.70 9.13
C GLU A 164 15.72 -29.36 10.13
N PRO A 165 16.26 -28.15 10.07
CA PRO A 165 16.03 -27.15 9.04
C PRO A 165 16.50 -27.62 7.66
N PRO A 166 15.84 -27.19 6.55
CA PRO A 166 16.19 -27.66 5.21
C PRO A 166 17.60 -27.18 4.84
N THR A 167 18.54 -28.12 4.71
CA THR A 167 19.95 -27.81 4.50
C THR A 167 20.46 -28.53 3.26
N LEU A 168 20.58 -27.80 2.14
CA LEU A 168 21.18 -28.30 0.91
C LEU A 168 22.68 -27.98 0.91
N VAL A 169 23.52 -29.01 0.76
CA VAL A 169 24.97 -28.84 0.79
C VAL A 169 25.60 -29.15 -0.55
N ARG A 170 26.66 -28.43 -0.87
CA ARG A 170 27.46 -28.55 -2.07
C ARG A 170 28.85 -29.13 -1.74
N PRO A 171 29.27 -30.21 -2.42
CA PRO A 171 30.63 -30.71 -2.32
C PRO A 171 31.65 -29.63 -2.67
N ARG A 172 32.76 -29.58 -1.94
CA ARG A 172 33.87 -28.68 -2.26
C ARG A 172 34.89 -29.35 -3.18
N PRO A 173 35.45 -28.64 -4.16
CA PRO A 173 36.49 -29.20 -5.04
C PRO A 173 37.77 -29.65 -4.31
N ASP A 174 38.04 -29.03 -3.16
CA ASP A 174 39.21 -29.32 -2.32
C ASP A 174 39.04 -30.55 -1.38
N GLY A 175 37.89 -31.22 -1.46
CA GLY A 175 37.55 -32.33 -0.57
C GLY A 175 37.24 -31.96 0.89
N GLY A 176 37.14 -30.65 1.18
CA GLY A 176 36.74 -30.14 2.48
C GLY A 176 35.26 -30.41 2.82
N ALA A 177 34.84 -30.03 4.01
CA ALA A 177 33.43 -30.15 4.42
C ALA A 177 32.49 -29.46 3.42
N PRO A 178 31.40 -30.11 3.05
CA PRO A 178 30.43 -29.53 2.09
C PRO A 178 29.93 -28.15 2.57
N ALA A 179 29.71 -27.23 1.63
CA ALA A 179 29.23 -25.89 1.93
C ALA A 179 27.70 -25.83 1.87
N ASP A 180 27.07 -25.21 2.84
CA ASP A 180 25.63 -24.91 2.80
C ASP A 180 25.34 -23.89 1.68
N VAL A 181 24.45 -24.26 0.76
CA VAL A 181 24.05 -23.41 -0.36
C VAL A 181 23.30 -22.18 0.15
N ALA A 182 22.56 -22.29 1.24
CA ALA A 182 21.85 -21.16 1.84
C ALA A 182 22.78 -20.14 2.49
N ALA A 183 24.02 -20.50 2.81
CA ALA A 183 25.03 -19.54 3.31
C ALA A 183 25.63 -18.66 2.16
N ILE A 184 25.33 -18.97 0.90
CA ILE A 184 25.85 -18.23 -0.25
C ILE A 184 24.93 -17.04 -0.56
N HIS A 185 25.11 -15.94 0.15
CA HIS A 185 24.40 -14.67 -0.10
C HIS A 185 22.90 -14.86 -0.43
N PRO A 186 22.07 -15.39 0.49
CA PRO A 186 20.66 -15.67 0.22
C PRO A 186 19.85 -14.38 0.09
N PHE A 187 18.68 -14.46 -0.54
CA PHE A 187 17.63 -13.47 -0.35
C PHE A 187 17.05 -13.64 1.05
N THR A 188 16.96 -12.54 1.80
CA THR A 188 16.33 -12.52 3.12
C THR A 188 14.80 -12.54 3.00
N GLN A 189 14.10 -12.83 4.10
CA GLN A 189 12.65 -12.76 4.17
C GLN A 189 12.11 -11.37 3.80
N ASP A 190 12.77 -10.30 4.26
CA ASP A 190 12.36 -8.93 3.96
C ASP A 190 12.54 -8.59 2.48
N GLU A 191 13.61 -9.08 1.85
CA GLU A 191 13.81 -8.92 0.41
C GLU A 191 12.75 -9.65 -0.40
N THR A 192 12.43 -10.91 -0.05
CA THR A 192 11.41 -11.70 -0.76
C THR A 192 10.01 -11.16 -0.55
N GLU A 193 9.69 -10.67 0.65
CA GLU A 193 8.45 -9.95 0.92
C GLU A 193 8.35 -8.67 0.08
N ALA A 194 9.41 -7.89 0.02
CA ALA A 194 9.47 -6.71 -0.83
C ALA A 194 9.23 -7.02 -2.33
N PHE A 195 9.44 -8.28 -2.73
CA PHE A 195 9.11 -8.78 -4.07
C PHE A 195 7.69 -9.38 -4.19
N GLY A 196 6.88 -9.28 -3.12
CA GLY A 196 5.53 -9.86 -3.06
C GLY A 196 5.50 -11.37 -2.84
N ALA A 197 6.64 -11.98 -2.50
CA ALA A 197 6.74 -13.42 -2.32
C ALA A 197 6.50 -13.82 -0.84
N VAL A 198 5.26 -13.69 -0.39
CA VAL A 198 4.78 -14.20 0.91
C VAL A 198 3.77 -15.29 0.61
N PHE A 199 4.11 -16.55 0.84
CA PHE A 199 3.25 -17.67 0.51
C PHE A 199 2.20 -17.97 1.60
N GLN A 200 1.25 -18.85 1.29
CA GLN A 200 0.22 -19.27 2.24
C GLN A 200 0.46 -20.71 2.66
N HIS A 201 0.51 -20.95 3.98
CA HIS A 201 0.69 -22.26 4.58
C HIS A 201 -0.56 -22.68 5.34
N PHE A 202 -1.27 -23.66 4.81
CA PHE A 202 -2.56 -24.15 5.33
C PHE A 202 -2.37 -25.30 6.32
N ALA A 203 -1.56 -25.06 7.35
CA ALA A 203 -1.09 -26.11 8.24
C ALA A 203 -2.14 -26.67 9.23
N TYR A 204 -3.11 -25.84 9.64
CA TYR A 204 -4.08 -26.17 10.71
C TYR A 204 -5.48 -25.66 10.37
N VAL A 205 -5.98 -25.95 9.17
CA VAL A 205 -7.24 -25.36 8.67
C VAL A 205 -8.45 -26.26 8.82
N THR A 206 -8.27 -27.57 9.00
CA THR A 206 -9.38 -28.51 9.15
C THR A 206 -9.19 -29.42 10.36
N GLU A 207 -10.30 -29.88 10.93
CA GLU A 207 -10.29 -30.85 12.02
C GLU A 207 -9.57 -32.16 11.63
N ALA A 208 -9.73 -32.61 10.39
CA ALA A 208 -9.06 -33.80 9.87
C ALA A 208 -7.52 -33.65 9.86
N GLN A 209 -7.00 -32.47 9.49
CA GLN A 209 -5.56 -32.18 9.62
C GLN A 209 -5.10 -32.24 11.07
N LEU A 210 -5.90 -31.73 12.02
CA LEU A 210 -5.55 -31.74 13.43
C LEU A 210 -5.54 -33.19 13.98
N ALA A 211 -6.54 -33.98 13.67
CA ALA A 211 -6.61 -35.40 14.05
C ALA A 211 -5.43 -36.20 13.49
N PHE A 212 -5.05 -35.94 12.23
CA PHE A 212 -3.85 -36.50 11.65
C PHE A 212 -2.60 -36.11 12.43
N LYS A 213 -2.44 -34.82 12.75
CA LYS A 213 -1.27 -34.29 13.49
C LYS A 213 -1.21 -34.78 14.92
N GLU A 214 -2.36 -35.02 15.58
CA GLU A 214 -2.40 -35.67 16.89
C GLU A 214 -1.79 -37.05 16.88
N SER A 215 -2.12 -37.87 15.87
CA SER A 215 -1.57 -39.22 15.79
C SER A 215 -0.14 -39.22 15.24
N TYR A 216 0.12 -38.52 14.14
CA TYR A 216 1.42 -38.55 13.46
C TYR A 216 2.54 -37.87 14.27
N TYR A 217 2.23 -36.72 14.89
CA TYR A 217 3.19 -35.97 15.69
C TYR A 217 3.03 -36.14 17.20
N GLY A 218 1.98 -36.81 17.67
CA GLY A 218 1.72 -36.98 19.09
C GLY A 218 1.24 -35.73 19.82
N TYR A 219 0.56 -34.79 19.11
CA TYR A 219 0.07 -33.52 19.71
C TYR A 219 -1.23 -33.72 20.48
N ALA A 220 -1.21 -34.40 21.61
CA ALA A 220 -2.39 -34.70 22.41
C ALA A 220 -3.27 -33.46 22.67
N GLY A 221 -4.58 -33.54 22.38
CA GLY A 221 -5.56 -32.47 22.56
C GLY A 221 -5.45 -31.31 21.58
N ALA A 222 -4.77 -31.48 20.44
CA ALA A 222 -4.62 -30.42 19.43
C ALA A 222 -5.97 -30.05 18.81
N ALA A 223 -6.82 -31.02 18.50
CA ALA A 223 -8.14 -30.77 17.92
C ALA A 223 -9.06 -29.99 18.88
N GLU A 224 -9.07 -30.34 20.17
CA GLU A 224 -9.88 -29.62 21.17
C GLU A 224 -9.40 -28.15 21.30
N ARG A 225 -8.07 -27.92 21.39
CA ARG A 225 -7.52 -26.58 21.48
C ARG A 225 -7.81 -25.77 20.22
N TRP A 226 -7.78 -26.41 19.05
CA TRP A 226 -8.11 -25.79 17.78
C TRP A 226 -9.59 -25.38 17.71
N HIS A 227 -10.53 -26.21 18.16
CA HIS A 227 -11.95 -25.85 18.25
C HIS A 227 -12.16 -24.62 19.13
N ARG A 228 -11.49 -24.54 20.27
CA ARG A 228 -11.53 -23.35 21.12
C ARG A 228 -10.98 -22.11 20.38
N LEU A 229 -9.85 -22.25 19.66
CA LEU A 229 -9.27 -21.18 18.86
C LEU A 229 -10.23 -20.67 17.77
N GLN A 230 -11.04 -21.56 17.15
CA GLN A 230 -12.03 -21.15 16.15
C GLN A 230 -13.18 -20.33 16.74
N GLN A 231 -13.55 -20.55 17.99
CA GLN A 231 -14.67 -19.88 18.65
C GLN A 231 -14.29 -18.49 19.22
N GLU A 232 -13.03 -18.25 19.48
CA GLU A 232 -12.58 -17.01 20.14
C GLU A 232 -12.21 -15.90 19.15
N ARG A 233 -12.66 -14.68 19.46
CA ARG A 233 -12.26 -13.46 18.75
C ARG A 233 -10.92 -12.91 19.19
N ARG A 234 -10.41 -13.29 20.37
CA ARG A 234 -9.10 -12.88 20.89
C ARG A 234 -8.39 -14.11 21.47
N PRO A 235 -7.19 -14.44 20.97
CA PRO A 235 -6.55 -15.71 21.25
C PRO A 235 -5.89 -15.72 22.62
N GLY A 236 -6.64 -15.97 23.68
CA GLY A 236 -6.05 -16.30 24.99
C GLY A 236 -5.19 -17.56 24.94
N PHE A 237 -5.57 -18.52 24.10
CA PHE A 237 -4.92 -19.83 23.94
C PHE A 237 -3.82 -19.90 22.89
N LEU A 238 -3.50 -18.78 22.21
CA LEU A 238 -2.52 -18.82 21.14
C LEU A 238 -1.15 -19.28 21.63
N ALA A 239 -0.72 -18.82 22.82
CA ALA A 239 0.51 -19.22 23.44
C ALA A 239 0.57 -20.69 23.85
N ASP A 240 -0.58 -21.31 24.20
CA ASP A 240 -0.69 -22.72 24.58
C ASP A 240 -0.58 -23.65 23.37
N HIS A 241 -0.95 -23.15 22.18
CA HIS A 241 -0.95 -23.91 20.93
C HIS A 241 0.21 -23.55 20.01
N PHE A 242 0.55 -22.27 19.95
CA PHE A 242 1.63 -21.71 19.15
C PHE A 242 2.56 -20.86 20.02
N ALA A 243 3.36 -21.50 20.87
CA ALA A 243 4.27 -20.84 21.81
C ALA A 243 5.30 -19.91 21.11
N TRP A 244 5.53 -20.12 19.82
CA TRP A 244 6.39 -19.29 18.99
C TRP A 244 5.76 -17.95 18.59
N VAL A 245 4.43 -17.77 18.74
CA VAL A 245 3.79 -16.48 18.48
C VAL A 245 4.00 -15.55 19.67
N THR A 246 5.01 -14.72 19.58
CA THR A 246 5.37 -13.76 20.64
C THR A 246 4.60 -12.45 20.54
N ASP A 247 4.20 -12.06 19.34
CA ASP A 247 3.38 -10.87 19.08
C ASP A 247 1.94 -11.25 18.70
N ARG A 248 1.02 -11.03 19.65
CA ARG A 248 -0.41 -11.32 19.46
C ARG A 248 -1.09 -10.45 18.43
N THR A 249 -0.51 -9.31 18.05
CA THR A 249 -1.05 -8.46 16.99
C THR A 249 -0.87 -9.08 15.60
N MET A 250 -0.01 -10.10 15.49
CA MET A 250 0.26 -10.85 14.26
C MET A 250 -0.72 -12.00 14.00
N PHE A 251 -1.78 -12.13 14.81
CA PHE A 251 -2.86 -13.09 14.63
C PHE A 251 -4.19 -12.36 14.48
N ASP A 252 -4.93 -12.67 13.41
CA ASP A 252 -6.30 -12.21 13.22
C ASP A 252 -6.98 -13.04 12.10
N GLN A 253 -8.19 -12.64 11.70
CA GLN A 253 -8.79 -13.13 10.48
C GLN A 253 -7.99 -12.66 9.26
N ALA A 254 -7.90 -13.50 8.24
CA ALA A 254 -7.19 -13.18 7.00
C ALA A 254 -7.66 -11.85 6.39
N ALA A 255 -8.96 -11.57 6.46
CA ALA A 255 -9.54 -10.31 6.01
C ALA A 255 -9.02 -9.07 6.77
N ALA A 256 -8.69 -9.20 8.07
CA ALA A 256 -8.13 -8.10 8.85
C ALA A 256 -6.71 -7.74 8.37
N PHE A 257 -5.93 -8.73 7.95
CA PHE A 257 -4.65 -8.54 7.28
C PHE A 257 -4.76 -8.32 5.76
N ARG A 258 -6.01 -8.27 5.23
CA ARG A 258 -6.28 -8.17 3.78
C ARG A 258 -5.64 -9.30 2.97
N VAL A 259 -5.56 -10.47 3.56
CA VAL A 259 -5.09 -11.69 2.92
C VAL A 259 -6.27 -12.43 2.35
N GLU A 260 -6.28 -12.63 1.04
CA GLU A 260 -7.25 -13.52 0.41
C GLU A 260 -6.70 -14.95 0.38
N PRO A 261 -7.40 -15.92 1.01
CA PRO A 261 -6.99 -17.32 0.94
C PRO A 261 -6.99 -17.83 -0.50
N ILE A 262 -5.87 -18.43 -0.95
CA ILE A 262 -5.77 -19.08 -2.26
C ILE A 262 -6.70 -20.30 -2.34
N ALA A 263 -6.83 -21.04 -1.23
CA ALA A 263 -7.79 -22.12 -1.08
C ALA A 263 -8.96 -21.65 -0.20
N ARG A 264 -10.18 -21.91 -0.63
CA ARG A 264 -11.42 -21.57 0.11
C ARG A 264 -12.26 -22.81 0.30
N ARG A 265 -12.91 -22.92 1.45
CA ARG A 265 -13.88 -23.98 1.73
C ARG A 265 -15.28 -23.40 1.58
N ASP A 266 -16.13 -24.05 0.78
CA ASP A 266 -17.53 -23.66 0.64
C ASP A 266 -18.41 -24.14 1.82
N ALA A 267 -19.69 -23.77 1.80
CA ALA A 267 -20.64 -24.15 2.84
C ALA A 267 -20.84 -25.68 2.93
N ASP A 268 -20.61 -26.41 1.85
CA ASP A 268 -20.74 -27.87 1.76
C ASP A 268 -19.45 -28.59 2.17
N GLY A 269 -18.41 -27.82 2.49
CA GLY A 269 -17.12 -28.31 2.95
C GLY A 269 -16.15 -28.67 1.84
N ALA A 270 -16.47 -28.42 0.58
CA ALA A 270 -15.57 -28.66 -0.54
C ALA A 270 -14.53 -27.53 -0.67
N TRP A 271 -13.30 -27.91 -1.00
CA TRP A 271 -12.22 -26.95 -1.24
C TRP A 271 -12.22 -26.51 -2.70
N SER A 272 -12.24 -25.21 -2.91
CA SER A 272 -11.99 -24.59 -4.22
C SER A 272 -10.67 -23.84 -4.21
N PHE A 273 -9.88 -24.05 -5.25
CA PHE A 273 -8.64 -23.34 -5.53
C PHE A 273 -8.92 -22.31 -6.63
N ALA A 274 -10.01 -21.56 -6.51
CA ALA A 274 -10.19 -20.43 -7.41
C ALA A 274 -9.06 -19.43 -7.12
N PRO A 275 -8.27 -19.04 -8.13
CA PRO A 275 -7.44 -17.85 -7.96
C PRO A 275 -8.36 -16.73 -7.53
N PRO A 276 -7.93 -15.84 -6.60
CA PRO A 276 -8.74 -14.69 -6.23
C PRO A 276 -9.27 -14.04 -7.51
N GLU A 277 -10.56 -13.68 -7.52
CA GLU A 277 -11.15 -12.93 -8.64
C GLU A 277 -10.32 -11.67 -8.82
N GLY A 278 -9.49 -11.60 -9.83
CA GLY A 278 -8.46 -10.56 -10.03
C GLY A 278 -7.07 -11.11 -10.31
N ALA A 279 -6.75 -12.37 -9.96
CA ALA A 279 -5.53 -13.02 -10.42
C ALA A 279 -5.67 -13.52 -11.90
N ARG A 280 -6.88 -13.48 -12.47
CA ARG A 280 -7.14 -13.82 -13.88
C ARG A 280 -7.03 -12.64 -14.84
N ASP A 281 -6.99 -11.43 -14.33
CA ASP A 281 -6.82 -10.23 -15.16
C ASP A 281 -5.39 -9.69 -15.03
N GLN A 282 -4.41 -10.53 -15.39
CA GLN A 282 -3.29 -9.98 -16.12
C GLN A 282 -3.85 -9.67 -17.50
N GLY A 283 -4.51 -8.52 -17.61
CA GLY A 283 -4.91 -7.96 -18.89
C GLY A 283 -3.73 -7.98 -19.87
N PRO A 284 -3.94 -7.77 -21.16
CA PRO A 284 -2.89 -7.78 -22.16
C PRO A 284 -1.73 -6.91 -21.64
N VAL A 285 -0.48 -7.32 -21.93
CA VAL A 285 0.73 -6.56 -21.57
C VAL A 285 0.45 -5.09 -21.86
N PRO A 286 0.50 -4.19 -20.86
CA PRO A 286 0.08 -2.81 -21.04
C PRO A 286 0.71 -2.18 -22.27
N ALA A 287 -0.08 -1.45 -23.05
CA ALA A 287 0.38 -0.76 -24.25
C ALA A 287 1.42 0.31 -23.90
N ARG A 288 2.27 0.70 -24.85
CA ARG A 288 3.19 1.82 -24.66
C ARG A 288 2.54 3.15 -25.05
N PRO A 289 2.87 4.25 -24.36
CA PRO A 289 3.75 4.31 -23.19
C PRO A 289 3.13 3.63 -21.97
N ARG A 290 3.95 2.93 -21.19
CA ARG A 290 3.52 2.25 -19.97
C ARG A 290 3.72 3.15 -18.77
N ILE A 291 2.62 3.47 -18.10
CA ILE A 291 2.58 4.39 -16.96
C ILE A 291 2.34 3.56 -15.72
N VAL A 292 3.25 3.64 -14.75
CA VAL A 292 3.12 3.00 -13.45
C VAL A 292 2.61 4.02 -12.45
N VAL A 293 1.43 3.78 -11.89
CA VAL A 293 0.80 4.63 -10.87
C VAL A 293 0.98 3.98 -9.50
N ASP A 294 1.64 4.67 -8.57
CA ASP A 294 1.84 4.17 -7.21
C ASP A 294 0.71 4.64 -6.28
N GLY A 295 -0.07 3.69 -5.78
CA GLY A 295 -1.26 3.88 -4.95
C GLY A 295 -0.99 4.23 -3.48
N VAL A 296 0.06 4.98 -3.16
CA VAL A 296 0.46 5.31 -1.77
C VAL A 296 -0.66 5.94 -0.96
N TYR A 297 -1.46 6.83 -1.56
CA TYR A 297 -2.47 7.59 -0.82
C TYR A 297 -3.55 6.71 -0.16
N TRP A 298 -3.93 5.60 -0.80
CA TRP A 298 -4.96 4.71 -0.24
C TRP A 298 -4.55 4.03 1.06
N GLN A 299 -3.25 3.99 1.39
CA GLN A 299 -2.81 3.51 2.71
C GLN A 299 -3.24 4.42 3.86
N TYR A 300 -3.42 5.71 3.59
CA TYR A 300 -3.69 6.70 4.63
C TYR A 300 -5.17 7.04 4.73
N LEU A 301 -5.80 7.34 3.61
CA LEU A 301 -7.19 7.79 3.58
C LEU A 301 -7.92 7.28 2.34
N ALA A 302 -9.17 6.87 2.50
CA ALA A 302 -10.05 6.48 1.39
C ALA A 302 -10.80 7.67 0.74
N SER A 303 -10.51 8.93 1.14
CA SER A 303 -11.23 10.14 0.73
C SER A 303 -10.34 11.12 -0.05
N GLY A 304 -10.92 12.13 -0.63
CA GLY A 304 -10.19 13.22 -1.31
C GLY A 304 -9.35 12.72 -2.49
N ILE A 305 -8.03 12.73 -2.35
CA ILE A 305 -7.07 12.33 -3.40
C ILE A 305 -7.33 10.89 -3.91
N GLY A 306 -7.66 9.96 -3.01
CA GLY A 306 -8.00 8.58 -3.39
C GLY A 306 -9.20 8.52 -4.33
N ARG A 307 -10.24 9.34 -4.09
CA ARG A 307 -11.43 9.44 -4.97
C ARG A 307 -11.09 10.05 -6.32
N VAL A 308 -10.23 11.07 -6.34
CA VAL A 308 -9.76 11.68 -7.61
C VAL A 308 -9.07 10.63 -8.48
N TRP A 309 -8.15 9.84 -7.92
CA TRP A 309 -7.46 8.78 -8.66
C TRP A 309 -8.40 7.65 -9.08
N GLN A 310 -9.30 7.24 -8.20
CA GLN A 310 -10.30 6.22 -8.55
C GLN A 310 -11.14 6.67 -9.74
N SER A 311 -11.68 7.90 -9.72
CA SER A 311 -12.47 8.43 -10.82
C SER A 311 -11.69 8.53 -12.14
N MET A 312 -10.41 8.95 -12.09
CA MET A 312 -9.57 8.97 -13.31
C MET A 312 -9.32 7.55 -13.86
N LEU A 313 -9.04 6.59 -12.99
CA LEU A 313 -8.84 5.19 -13.41
C LEU A 313 -10.09 4.59 -14.03
N GLU A 314 -11.27 4.86 -13.46
CA GLU A 314 -12.56 4.43 -14.00
C GLU A 314 -12.84 5.06 -15.37
N GLU A 315 -12.52 6.35 -15.57
CA GLU A 315 -12.63 7.00 -16.88
C GLU A 315 -11.65 6.41 -17.90
N TRP A 316 -10.39 6.14 -17.51
CA TRP A 316 -9.43 5.48 -18.41
C TRP A 316 -9.87 4.08 -18.83
N VAL A 317 -10.60 3.35 -17.98
CA VAL A 317 -11.22 2.08 -18.38
C VAL A 317 -12.27 2.30 -19.47
N LYS A 318 -13.15 3.30 -19.30
CA LYS A 318 -14.21 3.63 -20.29
C LYS A 318 -13.62 4.04 -21.64
N ASP A 319 -12.54 4.82 -21.60
CA ASP A 319 -11.88 5.36 -22.81
C ASP A 319 -10.85 4.39 -23.42
N GLY A 320 -10.65 3.18 -22.83
CA GLY A 320 -9.63 2.21 -23.27
C GLY A 320 -8.19 2.62 -22.90
N LEU A 321 -7.99 3.71 -22.17
CA LEU A 321 -6.66 4.21 -21.79
C LEU A 321 -6.04 3.45 -20.63
N ALA A 322 -6.82 2.66 -19.89
CA ALA A 322 -6.34 1.82 -18.82
C ALA A 322 -5.32 0.77 -19.27
N GLU A 323 -5.29 0.40 -20.56
CA GLU A 323 -4.27 -0.49 -21.14
C GLU A 323 -2.84 0.06 -21.04
N HIS A 324 -2.67 1.35 -20.83
CA HIS A 324 -1.37 2.00 -20.62
C HIS A 324 -0.94 2.05 -19.14
N VAL A 325 -1.82 1.68 -18.21
CA VAL A 325 -1.65 1.95 -16.78
C VAL A 325 -1.46 0.66 -16.00
N VAL A 326 -0.47 0.66 -15.10
CA VAL A 326 -0.31 -0.36 -14.06
C VAL A 326 -0.43 0.33 -12.71
N LEU A 327 -1.44 -0.02 -11.92
CA LEU A 327 -1.62 0.47 -10.57
C LEU A 327 -0.85 -0.40 -9.58
N LEU A 328 0.07 0.20 -8.84
CA LEU A 328 0.73 -0.44 -7.71
C LEU A 328 -0.16 -0.30 -6.47
N ASP A 329 -0.70 -1.40 -6.03
CA ASP A 329 -1.55 -1.47 -4.85
C ASP A 329 -0.68 -1.69 -3.61
N ARG A 330 -0.49 -0.64 -2.82
CA ARG A 330 0.28 -0.68 -1.57
C ARG A 330 -0.48 -1.45 -0.49
N ALA A 331 0.05 -2.61 -0.12
CA ALA A 331 -0.50 -3.47 0.94
C ALA A 331 -2.00 -3.85 0.78
N GLY A 332 -2.50 -3.93 -0.46
CA GLY A 332 -3.90 -4.27 -0.70
C GLY A 332 -4.90 -3.17 -0.31
N THR A 333 -4.49 -1.89 -0.34
CA THR A 333 -5.34 -0.77 0.13
C THR A 333 -6.09 -0.07 -0.97
N ALA A 334 -5.64 -0.19 -2.23
CA ALA A 334 -6.30 0.44 -3.35
C ALA A 334 -7.64 -0.25 -3.69
N PRO A 335 -8.65 0.49 -4.13
CA PRO A 335 -9.90 -0.10 -4.59
C PRO A 335 -9.66 -0.97 -5.82
N ARG A 336 -10.37 -2.08 -5.93
CA ARG A 336 -10.35 -2.88 -7.16
C ARG A 336 -11.17 -2.17 -8.23
N ILE A 337 -10.52 -1.90 -9.35
CA ILE A 337 -11.16 -1.26 -10.51
C ILE A 337 -11.08 -2.27 -11.67
N PRO A 338 -12.19 -2.90 -12.07
CA PRO A 338 -12.22 -3.82 -13.20
C PRO A 338 -11.66 -3.16 -14.47
N GLY A 339 -10.76 -3.83 -15.15
CA GLY A 339 -10.10 -3.31 -16.35
C GLY A 339 -8.80 -2.54 -16.12
N VAL A 340 -8.42 -2.28 -14.86
CA VAL A 340 -7.11 -1.72 -14.51
C VAL A 340 -6.16 -2.85 -14.14
N HIS A 341 -4.97 -2.86 -14.76
CA HIS A 341 -3.92 -3.80 -14.37
C HIS A 341 -3.35 -3.39 -12.99
N MET A 342 -3.48 -4.27 -11.99
CA MET A 342 -3.04 -4.00 -10.63
C MET A 342 -1.92 -4.96 -10.20
N ARG A 343 -0.94 -4.44 -9.46
CA ARG A 343 0.11 -5.23 -8.82
C ARG A 343 0.22 -4.85 -7.35
N THR A 344 -0.09 -5.77 -6.46
CA THR A 344 0.09 -5.55 -5.02
C THR A 344 1.58 -5.54 -4.66
N ILE A 345 1.98 -4.54 -3.87
CA ILE A 345 3.36 -4.33 -3.42
C ILE A 345 3.38 -3.99 -1.92
N ALA A 346 4.57 -3.96 -1.32
CA ALA A 346 4.74 -3.63 0.09
C ALA A 346 4.20 -2.24 0.44
N ALA A 347 3.78 -2.07 1.69
CA ALA A 347 3.38 -0.78 2.23
C ALA A 347 4.50 0.27 2.08
N HIS A 348 4.11 1.51 1.81
CA HIS A 348 5.04 2.65 1.85
C HIS A 348 5.24 3.13 3.28
N ASP A 349 6.48 3.45 3.63
CA ASP A 349 6.87 4.04 4.91
C ASP A 349 7.83 5.21 4.66
N TYR A 350 7.45 6.41 5.06
CA TYR A 350 8.30 7.60 4.93
C TYR A 350 9.60 7.49 5.72
N GLY A 351 9.65 6.68 6.78
CA GLY A 351 10.88 6.36 7.50
C GLY A 351 11.88 5.50 6.69
N ARG A 352 11.47 4.97 5.51
CA ARG A 352 12.26 4.08 4.65
C ARG A 352 12.30 4.51 3.19
N CYS A 353 12.08 5.79 2.90
CA CYS A 353 11.96 6.31 1.53
C CYS A 353 13.14 5.95 0.62
N GLY A 354 14.37 5.89 1.14
CA GLY A 354 15.53 5.49 0.35
C GLY A 354 15.42 4.05 -0.16
N ALA A 355 15.10 3.11 0.72
CA ALA A 355 14.90 1.71 0.37
C ALA A 355 13.68 1.52 -0.54
N ASP A 356 12.59 2.27 -0.28
CA ASP A 356 11.38 2.25 -1.10
C ASP A 356 11.66 2.72 -2.53
N SER A 357 12.45 3.79 -2.72
CA SER A 357 12.83 4.27 -4.06
C SER A 357 13.63 3.24 -4.87
N LEU A 358 14.54 2.52 -4.22
CA LEU A 358 15.29 1.43 -4.85
C LEU A 358 14.38 0.25 -5.21
N TYR A 359 13.41 -0.05 -4.34
CA TYR A 359 12.40 -1.08 -4.56
C TYR A 359 11.47 -0.72 -5.73
N LEU A 360 10.94 0.49 -5.77
CA LEU A 360 10.12 0.99 -6.88
C LEU A 360 10.85 0.94 -8.21
N GLU A 361 12.14 1.29 -8.24
CA GLU A 361 12.93 1.19 -9.47
C GLU A 361 12.98 -0.23 -10.02
N ARG A 362 13.13 -1.23 -9.16
CA ARG A 362 13.10 -2.63 -9.59
C ARG A 362 11.74 -2.99 -10.21
N ILE A 363 10.64 -2.56 -9.56
CA ILE A 363 9.29 -2.79 -10.08
C ILE A 363 9.11 -2.10 -11.44
N CYS A 364 9.52 -0.86 -11.57
CA CYS A 364 9.42 -0.11 -12.81
C CYS A 364 10.19 -0.79 -13.95
N ARG A 365 11.39 -1.29 -13.68
CA ARG A 365 12.17 -2.06 -14.67
C ARG A 365 11.50 -3.38 -15.03
N ASP A 366 10.99 -4.14 -14.04
CA ASP A 366 10.28 -5.39 -14.28
C ASP A 366 9.04 -5.19 -15.16
N LEU A 367 8.35 -4.07 -14.96
CA LEU A 367 7.17 -3.70 -15.74
C LEU A 367 7.53 -3.04 -17.08
N GLY A 368 8.77 -2.63 -17.29
CA GLY A 368 9.18 -1.84 -18.44
C GLY A 368 8.48 -0.47 -18.49
N ALA A 369 8.41 0.21 -17.36
CA ALA A 369 7.77 1.49 -17.20
C ALA A 369 8.47 2.59 -18.02
N ASP A 370 7.69 3.36 -18.77
CA ASP A 370 8.17 4.56 -19.47
C ASP A 370 8.03 5.81 -18.59
N LEU A 371 7.04 5.81 -17.67
CA LEU A 371 6.80 6.89 -16.70
C LEU A 371 6.26 6.30 -15.39
N PHE A 372 6.66 6.91 -14.29
CA PHE A 372 6.14 6.63 -12.95
C PHE A 372 5.38 7.84 -12.40
N VAL A 373 4.22 7.62 -11.80
CA VAL A 373 3.40 8.66 -11.16
C VAL A 373 3.04 8.20 -9.76
N SER A 374 3.24 9.03 -8.75
CA SER A 374 2.80 8.72 -7.38
C SER A 374 1.49 9.41 -7.05
N THR A 375 0.60 8.69 -6.38
CA THR A 375 -0.58 9.31 -5.79
C THR A 375 -0.23 10.15 -4.56
N TYR A 376 0.96 9.92 -3.93
CA TYR A 376 1.42 10.71 -2.78
C TYR A 376 2.93 10.57 -2.50
N TYR A 377 3.76 11.27 -3.29
CA TYR A 377 5.18 11.63 -3.06
C TYR A 377 6.22 10.49 -2.99
N SER A 378 5.98 9.34 -3.56
CA SER A 378 7.02 8.34 -3.78
C SER A 378 7.73 8.56 -5.12
N THR A 379 8.99 8.11 -5.26
CA THR A 379 9.76 8.24 -6.50
C THR A 379 10.69 7.05 -6.71
N PRO A 380 10.82 6.50 -7.93
CA PRO A 380 11.86 5.55 -8.29
C PRO A 380 13.23 6.25 -8.43
N THR A 381 14.29 5.53 -8.79
CA THR A 381 15.65 6.10 -8.86
C THR A 381 16.11 6.48 -10.26
N GLU A 382 15.68 5.79 -11.30
CA GLU A 382 16.14 5.97 -12.69
C GLU A 382 14.97 6.06 -13.68
N THR A 383 13.84 5.44 -13.38
CA THR A 383 12.62 5.59 -14.17
C THR A 383 12.12 7.02 -14.05
N PRO A 384 11.83 7.72 -15.17
CA PRO A 384 11.30 9.07 -15.12
C PRO A 384 10.03 9.14 -14.30
N SER A 385 9.93 10.10 -13.40
CA SER A 385 8.73 10.33 -12.59
C SER A 385 7.98 11.58 -13.03
N PHE A 386 6.68 11.59 -12.76
CA PHE A 386 5.79 12.71 -12.98
C PHE A 386 5.18 13.14 -11.64
N PHE A 387 5.21 14.42 -11.33
CA PHE A 387 4.58 14.98 -10.15
C PHE A 387 3.15 15.40 -10.45
N PHE A 388 2.18 14.73 -9.85
CA PHE A 388 0.78 15.11 -9.86
C PHE A 388 0.43 15.77 -8.53
N GLY A 389 0.29 17.11 -8.52
CA GLY A 389 0.16 17.89 -7.31
C GLY A 389 -1.26 18.37 -7.04
N TYR A 390 -1.62 18.43 -5.76
CA TYR A 390 -2.96 18.83 -5.31
C TYR A 390 -3.00 20.24 -4.74
N ASP A 391 -2.00 20.58 -3.96
CA ASP A 391 -1.93 21.86 -3.25
C ASP A 391 -0.50 22.17 -2.78
N MET A 392 -0.35 23.37 -2.25
CA MET A 392 0.85 23.81 -1.54
C MET A 392 0.49 24.22 -0.10
N ILE A 393 -0.51 23.53 0.51
CA ILE A 393 -1.00 23.83 1.86
C ILE A 393 0.13 23.79 2.89
N PRO A 394 0.98 22.75 2.95
CA PRO A 394 2.04 22.71 3.95
C PRO A 394 2.97 23.92 3.90
N GLU A 395 3.36 24.30 2.69
CA GLU A 395 4.30 25.39 2.43
C GLU A 395 3.66 26.77 2.66
N MET A 396 2.34 26.90 2.40
CA MET A 396 1.60 28.17 2.47
C MET A 396 1.01 28.45 3.86
N THR A 397 0.81 27.43 4.69
CA THR A 397 0.13 27.56 5.99
C THR A 397 1.06 27.44 7.20
N GLY A 398 2.37 27.32 6.97
CA GLY A 398 3.38 27.28 8.03
C GLY A 398 3.44 25.97 8.79
N LEU A 399 3.09 24.83 8.14
CA LEU A 399 3.33 23.51 8.71
C LEU A 399 4.82 23.22 8.84
N ASP A 400 5.18 22.28 9.73
CA ASP A 400 6.57 21.85 9.89
C ASP A 400 7.02 21.04 8.67
N LEU A 401 7.74 21.70 7.76
CA LEU A 401 8.27 21.10 6.55
C LEU A 401 9.47 20.17 6.80
N ALA A 402 9.96 20.06 8.04
CA ALA A 402 11.00 19.10 8.39
C ALA A 402 10.49 17.66 8.48
N ALA A 403 9.17 17.45 8.57
CA ALA A 403 8.57 16.14 8.53
C ALA A 403 8.89 15.41 7.21
N GLU A 404 9.29 14.13 7.28
CA GLU A 404 9.83 13.38 6.14
C GLU A 404 8.87 13.37 4.94
N GLY A 405 7.55 13.27 5.16
CA GLY A 405 6.56 13.31 4.07
C GLY A 405 6.60 14.62 3.25
N TRP A 406 6.81 15.76 3.91
CA TRP A 406 6.94 17.06 3.21
C TRP A 406 8.30 17.21 2.53
N GLN A 407 9.35 16.62 3.11
CA GLN A 407 10.64 16.52 2.45
C GLN A 407 10.54 15.66 1.18
N GLU A 408 9.81 14.54 1.23
CA GLU A 408 9.57 13.71 0.06
C GLU A 408 8.74 14.42 -1.01
N LYS A 409 7.73 15.23 -0.62
CA LYS A 409 7.02 16.10 -1.56
C LYS A 409 7.97 17.03 -2.32
N ALA A 410 8.82 17.75 -1.59
CA ALA A 410 9.79 18.67 -2.19
C ALA A 410 10.80 17.94 -3.10
N ARG A 411 11.24 16.74 -2.70
CA ARG A 411 12.12 15.88 -3.51
C ARG A 411 11.41 15.38 -4.77
N ALA A 412 10.14 14.93 -4.65
CA ALA A 412 9.35 14.47 -5.78
C ALA A 412 9.13 15.59 -6.82
N ILE A 413 8.84 16.81 -6.38
CA ILE A 413 8.71 17.98 -7.25
C ILE A 413 10.01 18.20 -8.05
N ARG A 414 11.18 18.24 -7.38
CA ARG A 414 12.47 18.51 -8.03
C ARG A 414 12.95 17.38 -8.94
N HIS A 415 12.57 16.16 -8.62
CA HIS A 415 13.01 14.98 -9.38
C HIS A 415 12.12 14.71 -10.60
N ALA A 416 10.90 15.23 -10.63
CA ALA A 416 9.93 14.92 -11.67
C ALA A 416 10.38 15.45 -13.04
N ALA A 417 10.19 14.62 -14.07
CA ALA A 417 10.38 15.00 -15.47
C ALA A 417 9.20 15.82 -16.02
N GLY A 418 8.03 15.77 -15.38
CA GLY A 418 6.85 16.53 -15.75
C GLY A 418 6.00 16.84 -14.52
N HIS A 419 5.16 17.86 -14.62
CA HIS A 419 4.32 18.35 -13.53
C HIS A 419 2.90 18.61 -14.01
N ALA A 420 1.91 18.25 -13.21
CA ALA A 420 0.54 18.71 -13.33
C ALA A 420 0.00 19.16 -11.98
N MET A 421 -0.88 20.16 -12.00
CA MET A 421 -1.59 20.64 -10.82
C MET A 421 -3.10 20.65 -11.09
N ILE A 422 -3.88 20.50 -10.01
CA ILE A 422 -5.35 20.44 -10.10
C ILE A 422 -6.04 21.82 -10.17
N SER A 423 -5.27 22.91 -10.15
CA SER A 423 -5.77 24.28 -10.38
C SER A 423 -4.65 25.20 -10.85
N ARG A 424 -4.99 26.31 -11.50
CA ARG A 424 -4.02 27.36 -11.88
C ARG A 424 -3.41 28.02 -10.66
N SER A 425 -4.19 28.18 -9.60
CA SER A 425 -3.69 28.74 -8.34
C SER A 425 -2.57 27.88 -7.77
N SER A 426 -2.79 26.57 -7.65
CA SER A 426 -1.77 25.65 -7.17
C SER A 426 -0.56 25.55 -8.12
N ALA A 427 -0.76 25.70 -9.43
CA ALA A 427 0.35 25.75 -10.40
C ALA A 427 1.23 26.99 -10.19
N ARG A 428 0.62 28.16 -10.01
CA ARG A 428 1.36 29.41 -9.69
C ARG A 428 2.11 29.31 -8.35
N ASP A 429 1.47 28.72 -7.34
CA ASP A 429 2.10 28.54 -6.03
C ASP A 429 3.29 27.58 -6.12
N LEU A 430 3.16 26.48 -6.88
CA LEU A 430 4.25 25.57 -7.12
C LEU A 430 5.42 26.27 -7.84
N ALA A 431 5.19 26.99 -8.92
CA ALA A 431 6.23 27.72 -9.64
C ALA A 431 6.90 28.81 -8.77
N LYS A 432 6.13 29.48 -7.90
CA LYS A 432 6.65 30.45 -6.93
C LYS A 432 7.56 29.82 -5.89
N LEU A 433 7.20 28.65 -5.37
CA LEU A 433 7.93 27.96 -4.30
C LEU A 433 9.11 27.13 -4.82
N PHE A 434 9.01 26.68 -6.07
CA PHE A 434 10.03 25.90 -6.78
C PHE A 434 10.36 26.59 -8.11
N PRO A 435 11.18 27.66 -8.10
CA PRO A 435 11.48 28.46 -9.30
C PRO A 435 12.16 27.69 -10.45
N GLU A 436 12.70 26.51 -10.13
CA GLU A 436 13.24 25.57 -11.13
C GLU A 436 12.16 24.92 -12.01
N VAL A 437 10.86 25.02 -11.62
CA VAL A 437 9.70 24.54 -12.38
C VAL A 437 8.96 25.74 -12.97
N ALA A 438 9.09 25.95 -14.27
CA ALA A 438 8.43 27.08 -14.92
C ALA A 438 6.91 26.89 -15.01
N GLU A 439 6.10 27.92 -14.72
CA GLU A 439 4.64 27.83 -14.69
C GLU A 439 4.05 27.31 -16.00
N GLN A 440 4.60 27.73 -17.14
CA GLN A 440 4.14 27.26 -18.47
C GLN A 440 4.40 25.78 -18.73
N ASP A 441 5.29 25.13 -17.97
CA ASP A 441 5.61 23.70 -18.08
C ASP A 441 4.76 22.83 -17.17
N ILE A 442 3.87 23.44 -16.37
CA ILE A 442 2.94 22.75 -15.48
C ILE A 442 1.61 22.53 -16.21
N ALA A 443 1.27 21.28 -16.45
CA ALA A 443 -0.04 20.92 -17.00
C ALA A 443 -1.15 21.17 -15.97
N LEU A 444 -2.36 21.42 -16.46
CA LEU A 444 -3.55 21.54 -15.62
C LEU A 444 -4.44 20.32 -15.82
N ALA A 445 -4.84 19.70 -14.71
CA ALA A 445 -5.81 18.62 -14.66
C ALA A 445 -6.81 18.93 -13.54
N TYR A 446 -7.76 19.79 -13.81
CA TYR A 446 -8.77 20.22 -12.85
C TYR A 446 -9.53 19.01 -12.28
N CYS A 447 -9.78 19.00 -10.97
CA CYS A 447 -10.59 17.94 -10.38
C CYS A 447 -11.97 17.89 -11.01
N GLY A 448 -12.37 16.70 -11.45
CA GLY A 448 -13.71 16.44 -11.94
C GLY A 448 -14.73 16.22 -10.81
N LEU A 449 -15.97 16.53 -11.08
CA LEU A 449 -17.08 16.24 -10.19
C LEU A 449 -17.28 14.70 -10.10
N PRO A 450 -17.21 14.10 -8.91
CA PRO A 450 -17.49 12.68 -8.76
C PRO A 450 -18.93 12.34 -9.19
N PRO A 451 -19.18 11.13 -9.70
CA PRO A 451 -20.52 10.71 -10.07
C PRO A 451 -21.45 10.70 -8.84
N GLY A 452 -22.74 10.98 -9.06
CA GLY A 452 -23.77 10.95 -8.02
C GLY A 452 -24.09 12.30 -7.39
N PHE A 453 -23.28 13.35 -7.55
CA PHE A 453 -23.63 14.70 -7.08
C PHE A 453 -24.52 15.43 -8.10
N THR A 454 -25.82 15.26 -7.94
CA THR A 454 -26.88 15.90 -8.70
C THR A 454 -27.96 16.40 -7.74
N PRO A 455 -28.83 17.33 -8.14
CA PRO A 455 -29.91 17.79 -7.27
C PRO A 455 -30.75 16.61 -6.77
N ALA A 456 -31.04 16.57 -5.48
CA ALA A 456 -31.95 15.60 -4.89
C ALA A 456 -33.41 16.02 -5.12
N THR A 457 -34.30 15.06 -5.21
CA THR A 457 -35.74 15.33 -5.28
C THR A 457 -36.25 15.90 -3.96
N GLU A 458 -37.37 16.59 -3.99
CA GLU A 458 -38.01 17.14 -2.78
C GLU A 458 -38.33 16.03 -1.76
N ALA A 459 -38.79 14.87 -2.24
CA ALA A 459 -39.07 13.71 -1.38
C ALA A 459 -37.81 13.20 -0.66
N GLU A 460 -36.68 13.11 -1.36
CA GLU A 460 -35.38 12.72 -0.77
C GLU A 460 -34.91 13.74 0.27
N ILE A 461 -35.09 15.04 0.01
CA ILE A 461 -34.73 16.11 0.93
C ILE A 461 -35.61 16.05 2.18
N LEU A 462 -36.91 15.86 2.04
CA LEU A 462 -37.86 15.75 3.17
C LEU A 462 -37.57 14.51 4.02
N ASP A 463 -37.23 13.39 3.37
CA ASP A 463 -36.85 12.16 4.08
C ASP A 463 -35.56 12.35 4.87
N MET A 464 -34.50 12.90 4.26
CA MET A 464 -33.26 13.23 4.94
C MET A 464 -33.48 14.18 6.13
N ARG A 465 -34.30 15.24 5.94
CA ARG A 465 -34.63 16.18 7.01
C ARG A 465 -35.32 15.50 8.20
N ARG A 466 -36.26 14.58 7.94
CA ARG A 466 -36.92 13.78 9.01
C ARG A 466 -35.91 12.89 9.71
N THR A 467 -35.09 12.16 8.96
CA THR A 467 -34.09 11.24 9.51
C THR A 467 -33.05 11.96 10.38
N LEU A 468 -32.65 13.15 9.98
CA LEU A 468 -31.65 13.94 10.71
C LEU A 468 -32.27 14.97 11.68
N ASP A 469 -33.58 14.99 11.88
CA ASP A 469 -34.32 15.97 12.71
C ASP A 469 -33.93 17.43 12.37
N LEU A 470 -33.99 17.80 11.07
CA LEU A 470 -33.69 19.14 10.56
C LEU A 470 -34.96 19.86 10.10
N PRO A 471 -35.79 20.40 11.05
CA PRO A 471 -37.08 20.97 10.71
C PRO A 471 -36.99 22.33 9.99
N GLY A 472 -35.88 23.08 10.20
CA GLY A 472 -35.67 24.42 9.69
C GLY A 472 -34.67 24.53 8.55
N GLY A 473 -34.39 25.78 8.12
CA GLY A 473 -33.27 26.08 7.22
C GLY A 473 -31.93 25.85 7.91
N TYR A 474 -30.94 25.39 7.18
CA TYR A 474 -29.61 25.19 7.71
C TYR A 474 -28.50 25.67 6.77
N LEU A 475 -27.43 26.16 7.41
CA LEU A 475 -26.16 26.47 6.80
C LEU A 475 -25.27 25.21 6.84
N LEU A 476 -24.75 24.80 5.70
CA LEU A 476 -23.88 23.63 5.64
C LEU A 476 -22.40 24.04 5.70
N LEU A 477 -21.62 23.32 6.51
CA LEU A 477 -20.17 23.40 6.61
C LEU A 477 -19.59 22.00 6.40
N VAL A 478 -18.76 21.81 5.37
CA VAL A 478 -18.20 20.50 5.00
C VAL A 478 -16.68 20.51 5.10
N GLY A 479 -16.13 19.48 5.70
CA GLY A 479 -14.69 19.25 5.85
C GLY A 479 -14.21 19.29 7.29
N ASP A 480 -12.88 19.20 7.45
CA ASP A 480 -12.26 19.33 8.76
C ASP A 480 -12.36 20.78 9.25
N ARG A 481 -12.72 20.94 10.53
CA ARG A 481 -12.82 22.30 11.13
C ARG A 481 -11.46 22.82 11.62
N SER A 482 -10.47 21.93 11.84
CA SER A 482 -9.07 22.24 12.20
C SER A 482 -8.87 23.26 13.33
N GLY A 483 -9.83 23.32 14.29
CA GLY A 483 -9.86 24.34 15.34
C GLY A 483 -10.21 25.75 14.86
N ALA A 484 -10.40 26.67 15.80
CA ALA A 484 -10.87 28.04 15.51
C ALA A 484 -9.87 28.87 14.68
N GLY A 485 -8.58 28.57 14.71
CA GLY A 485 -7.51 29.28 13.97
C GLY A 485 -6.98 28.55 12.74
N GLY A 486 -7.57 27.40 12.35
CA GLY A 486 -7.11 26.63 11.22
C GLY A 486 -7.40 27.30 9.86
N TYR A 487 -6.67 26.89 8.83
CA TYR A 487 -6.79 27.46 7.48
C TYR A 487 -8.17 27.24 6.83
N LYS A 488 -8.91 26.21 7.25
CA LYS A 488 -10.30 25.99 6.84
C LYS A 488 -11.27 27.06 7.37
N ASN A 489 -10.87 27.82 8.37
CA ASN A 489 -11.57 29.00 8.88
C ASN A 489 -13.05 28.78 9.23
N GLY A 490 -13.40 27.58 9.68
CA GLY A 490 -14.78 27.20 9.99
C GLY A 490 -15.49 28.17 10.95
N ILE A 491 -14.73 28.90 11.81
CA ILE A 491 -15.25 29.87 12.75
C ILE A 491 -16.10 30.98 12.08
N LEU A 492 -15.79 31.36 10.84
CA LEU A 492 -16.56 32.36 10.09
C LEU A 492 -17.99 31.91 9.88
N ALA A 493 -18.24 30.62 9.59
CA ALA A 493 -19.59 30.10 9.37
C ALA A 493 -20.47 30.26 10.63
N PHE A 494 -19.92 30.01 11.80
CA PHE A 494 -20.66 30.15 13.06
C PHE A 494 -20.94 31.61 13.38
N ARG A 495 -19.93 32.48 13.25
CA ARG A 495 -20.11 33.93 13.47
C ARG A 495 -21.10 34.55 12.49
N ALA A 496 -21.06 34.14 11.22
CA ALA A 496 -21.99 34.61 10.19
C ALA A 496 -23.43 34.16 10.48
N ALA A 497 -23.61 32.89 10.92
CA ALA A 497 -24.94 32.37 11.29
C ALA A 497 -25.50 33.14 12.51
N GLU A 498 -24.68 33.46 13.52
CA GLU A 498 -25.09 34.26 14.70
C GLU A 498 -25.47 35.70 14.27
N ALA A 499 -24.67 36.32 13.40
CA ALA A 499 -24.96 37.67 12.88
C ALA A 499 -26.22 37.69 11.98
N ALA A 500 -26.44 36.65 11.18
CA ALA A 500 -27.65 36.51 10.36
C ALA A 500 -28.89 36.30 11.22
N ALA A 501 -28.81 35.50 12.27
CA ALA A 501 -29.91 35.30 13.22
C ALA A 501 -30.35 36.59 13.87
N ARG A 502 -29.42 37.48 14.27
CA ARG A 502 -29.72 38.85 14.82
C ARG A 502 -30.43 39.74 13.79
N ARG A 503 -30.29 39.43 12.48
CA ARG A 503 -30.95 40.15 11.38
C ARG A 503 -32.23 39.47 10.90
N GLY A 504 -32.69 38.43 11.61
CA GLY A 504 -33.94 37.72 11.32
C GLY A 504 -33.78 36.47 10.45
N THR A 505 -32.57 36.14 9.97
CA THR A 505 -32.33 34.92 9.22
C THR A 505 -31.77 33.83 10.15
N VAL A 506 -32.68 33.01 10.68
CA VAL A 506 -32.34 31.96 11.66
C VAL A 506 -32.02 30.66 10.91
N LEU A 507 -30.78 30.19 11.05
CA LEU A 507 -30.29 28.95 10.44
C LEU A 507 -29.61 28.07 11.49
N GLU A 508 -29.81 26.76 11.40
CA GLU A 508 -28.99 25.79 12.14
C GLU A 508 -27.66 25.60 11.38
N VAL A 509 -26.52 25.45 12.08
CA VAL A 509 -25.25 25.09 11.42
C VAL A 509 -25.08 23.59 11.45
N VAL A 510 -25.08 22.97 10.25
CA VAL A 510 -24.85 21.54 10.07
C VAL A 510 -23.41 21.33 9.60
N CYS A 511 -22.63 20.60 10.41
CA CYS A 511 -21.24 20.26 10.12
C CYS A 511 -21.13 18.80 9.63
N VAL A 512 -20.50 18.59 8.49
CA VAL A 512 -20.13 17.26 7.99
C VAL A 512 -18.61 17.13 8.01
N GLY A 513 -18.09 16.11 8.69
CA GLY A 513 -16.65 15.94 8.91
C GLY A 513 -16.12 16.57 10.20
N GLY A 514 -14.79 16.57 10.36
CA GLY A 514 -14.09 17.07 11.55
C GLY A 514 -14.21 16.13 12.76
N LEU A 515 -13.88 16.68 13.95
CA LEU A 515 -13.94 15.94 15.22
C LEU A 515 -15.36 15.47 15.56
N ALA A 516 -15.46 14.51 16.48
CA ALA A 516 -16.75 13.91 16.88
C ALA A 516 -17.73 14.95 17.44
N ASP A 517 -17.22 15.91 18.21
CA ASP A 517 -18.03 17.01 18.76
C ASP A 517 -17.68 18.35 18.10
N ILE A 518 -18.60 19.30 18.23
CA ILE A 518 -18.36 20.68 17.86
C ILE A 518 -17.58 21.33 19.00
N GLU A 519 -16.44 21.86 18.70
CA GLU A 519 -15.46 22.41 19.64
C GLU A 519 -16.04 23.61 20.43
N PRO A 520 -15.66 23.80 21.71
CA PRO A 520 -16.19 24.88 22.57
C PRO A 520 -16.04 26.27 21.95
N ALA A 521 -14.96 26.54 21.20
CA ALA A 521 -14.74 27.83 20.56
C ALA A 521 -15.81 28.16 19.51
N PHE A 522 -16.30 27.19 18.77
CA PHE A 522 -17.38 27.35 17.79
C PHE A 522 -18.73 27.59 18.48
N ARG A 523 -19.00 26.86 19.58
CA ARG A 523 -20.18 27.10 20.41
C ARG A 523 -20.22 28.49 21.03
N ALA A 524 -19.08 28.95 21.50
CA ALA A 524 -18.94 30.32 22.06
C ALA A 524 -19.10 31.41 20.99
N ALA A 525 -18.73 31.12 19.73
CA ALA A 525 -18.85 32.07 18.62
C ALA A 525 -20.30 32.26 18.14
N ALA A 526 -21.20 31.35 18.44
CA ALA A 526 -22.61 31.39 18.00
C ALA A 526 -23.54 30.81 19.09
N PRO A 527 -23.69 31.49 20.24
CA PRO A 527 -24.42 30.94 21.38
C PRO A 527 -25.93 30.81 21.15
N SER A 528 -26.50 31.58 20.25
CA SER A 528 -27.94 31.51 19.91
C SER A 528 -28.28 30.55 18.76
N VAL A 529 -27.26 30.02 18.08
CA VAL A 529 -27.42 29.17 16.89
C VAL A 529 -27.42 27.69 17.26
N ARG A 530 -28.41 26.96 16.80
CA ARG A 530 -28.38 25.50 16.86
C ARG A 530 -27.27 24.97 15.96
N MET A 531 -26.54 24.01 16.43
CA MET A 531 -25.45 23.42 15.66
C MET A 531 -25.42 21.90 15.84
N ARG A 532 -25.15 21.22 14.75
CA ARG A 532 -25.21 19.78 14.67
C ARG A 532 -24.02 19.23 13.88
N ARG A 533 -23.48 18.13 14.32
CA ARG A 533 -22.54 17.33 13.53
C ARG A 533 -23.25 16.12 12.94
N VAL A 534 -23.03 15.86 11.66
CA VAL A 534 -23.59 14.73 10.92
C VAL A 534 -22.44 13.93 10.30
N THR A 535 -22.51 12.60 10.42
CA THR A 535 -21.69 11.70 9.60
C THR A 535 -22.52 11.35 8.36
N ALA A 536 -21.96 11.61 7.19
CA ALA A 536 -22.68 11.42 5.94
C ALA A 536 -21.81 10.61 4.96
N ASP A 537 -22.42 9.66 4.27
CA ASP A 537 -21.93 9.10 3.02
C ASP A 537 -22.25 10.07 1.86
N ASP A 538 -21.79 9.76 0.66
CA ASP A 538 -21.97 10.62 -0.51
C ASP A 538 -23.47 10.83 -0.85
N ALA A 539 -24.30 9.81 -0.68
CA ALA A 539 -25.74 9.91 -0.93
C ALA A 539 -26.43 10.86 0.06
N THR A 540 -26.07 10.78 1.34
CA THR A 540 -26.57 11.67 2.39
C THR A 540 -26.00 13.08 2.21
N LEU A 541 -24.72 13.22 1.87
CA LEU A 541 -24.07 14.51 1.62
C LEU A 541 -24.70 15.22 0.41
N ARG A 542 -25.02 14.51 -0.66
CA ARG A 542 -25.77 15.04 -1.82
C ARG A 542 -27.11 15.64 -1.39
N ARG A 543 -27.89 14.91 -0.53
CA ARG A 543 -29.18 15.40 -0.03
C ARG A 543 -29.00 16.60 0.89
N LEU A 544 -27.93 16.59 1.73
CA LEU A 544 -27.60 17.73 2.57
C LEU A 544 -27.24 18.97 1.75
N TYR A 545 -26.46 18.85 0.69
CA TYR A 545 -26.22 19.97 -0.21
C TYR A 545 -27.54 20.47 -0.81
N SER A 546 -28.33 19.58 -1.41
CA SER A 546 -29.57 19.97 -2.10
C SER A 546 -30.61 20.64 -1.18
N GLY A 547 -30.66 20.24 0.10
CA GLY A 547 -31.59 20.79 1.09
C GLY A 547 -31.05 21.96 1.91
N ALA A 548 -29.75 22.35 1.76
CA ALA A 548 -29.14 23.42 2.53
C ALA A 548 -29.60 24.81 2.09
N HIS A 549 -29.65 25.78 2.97
CA HIS A 549 -29.84 27.19 2.63
C HIS A 549 -28.67 27.70 1.79
N ALA A 550 -27.45 27.40 2.22
CA ALA A 550 -26.20 27.59 1.50
C ALA A 550 -25.12 26.66 2.03
N LEU A 551 -24.10 26.40 1.20
CA LEU A 551 -22.78 26.00 1.69
C LEU A 551 -21.99 27.27 2.04
N LEU A 552 -21.43 27.37 3.24
CA LEU A 552 -20.41 28.36 3.55
C LEU A 552 -19.06 27.65 3.68
N TYR A 553 -18.15 27.96 2.75
CA TYR A 553 -16.83 27.32 2.65
C TYR A 553 -15.72 28.38 2.76
N PRO A 554 -15.38 28.82 3.97
CA PRO A 554 -14.62 30.04 4.22
C PRO A 554 -13.11 29.83 4.26
N SER A 555 -12.59 28.79 3.61
CA SER A 555 -11.17 28.45 3.65
C SER A 555 -10.28 29.60 3.20
N ARG A 556 -9.15 29.77 3.89
CA ARG A 556 -8.13 30.78 3.56
C ARG A 556 -7.22 30.32 2.42
N TYR A 557 -7.14 29.02 2.21
CA TYR A 557 -6.38 28.41 1.12
C TYR A 557 -6.94 27.02 0.77
N GLU A 558 -7.01 26.70 -0.53
CA GLU A 558 -7.40 25.40 -1.06
C GLU A 558 -6.61 25.06 -2.31
N GLY A 559 -6.34 23.77 -2.52
CA GLY A 559 -5.80 23.28 -3.77
C GLY A 559 -6.84 23.26 -4.91
N PHE A 560 -8.12 22.98 -4.55
CA PHE A 560 -9.24 23.00 -5.50
C PHE A 560 -10.54 23.50 -4.86
N GLY A 561 -11.09 22.78 -3.87
CA GLY A 561 -12.36 23.13 -3.25
C GLY A 561 -13.50 22.20 -3.69
N MET A 562 -13.30 20.89 -3.63
CA MET A 562 -14.32 19.88 -3.99
C MET A 562 -15.70 20.14 -3.38
N PRO A 563 -15.84 20.53 -2.08
CA PRO A 563 -17.15 20.83 -1.50
C PRO A 563 -17.89 21.96 -2.20
N VAL A 564 -17.18 22.93 -2.76
CA VAL A 564 -17.78 24.03 -3.55
C VAL A 564 -18.36 23.47 -4.84
N LEU A 565 -17.62 22.65 -5.54
CA LEU A 565 -18.05 22.00 -6.77
C LEU A 565 -19.25 21.06 -6.55
N GLU A 566 -19.17 20.22 -5.53
CA GLU A 566 -20.23 19.28 -5.12
C GLU A 566 -21.54 20.01 -4.78
N ALA A 567 -21.44 21.10 -3.99
CA ALA A 567 -22.58 21.91 -3.61
C ALA A 567 -23.27 22.55 -4.85
N MET A 568 -22.49 23.16 -5.74
CA MET A 568 -23.00 23.76 -6.98
C MET A 568 -23.71 22.72 -7.85
N ALA A 569 -23.15 21.54 -8.00
CA ALA A 569 -23.75 20.45 -8.76
C ALA A 569 -25.07 19.95 -8.16
N CYS A 570 -25.21 20.04 -6.84
CA CYS A 570 -26.46 19.70 -6.11
C CYS A 570 -27.46 20.85 -6.04
N GLY A 571 -27.23 21.98 -6.74
CA GLY A 571 -28.11 23.17 -6.72
C GLY A 571 -28.05 23.97 -5.40
N CYS A 572 -27.00 23.80 -4.60
CA CYS A 572 -26.78 24.55 -3.38
C CYS A 572 -26.07 25.86 -3.67
N PRO A 573 -26.60 27.03 -3.29
CA PRO A 573 -25.85 28.28 -3.31
C PRO A 573 -24.59 28.20 -2.47
N VAL A 574 -23.50 28.79 -2.96
CA VAL A 574 -22.20 28.75 -2.31
C VAL A 574 -21.75 30.14 -1.91
N ILE A 575 -21.33 30.27 -0.63
CA ILE A 575 -20.62 31.42 -0.11
C ILE A 575 -19.20 30.96 0.22
N THR A 576 -18.19 31.61 -0.36
CA THR A 576 -16.78 31.24 -0.16
C THR A 576 -15.85 32.43 -0.16
N CYS A 577 -14.54 32.23 0.05
CA CYS A 577 -13.57 33.31 0.05
C CYS A 577 -12.95 33.52 -1.35
N ALA A 578 -12.67 34.78 -1.70
CA ALA A 578 -12.01 35.13 -2.96
C ALA A 578 -10.50 34.91 -2.88
N ASN A 579 -10.07 33.66 -2.74
CA ASN A 579 -8.66 33.28 -2.65
C ASN A 579 -8.36 31.94 -3.31
N SER A 580 -7.09 31.68 -3.54
CA SER A 580 -6.58 30.41 -4.09
C SER A 580 -7.43 29.89 -5.26
N SER A 581 -7.64 28.58 -5.36
CA SER A 581 -8.45 27.92 -6.38
C SER A 581 -9.96 28.18 -6.24
N LEU A 582 -10.43 28.70 -5.09
CA LEU A 582 -11.86 28.94 -4.86
C LEU A 582 -12.44 29.95 -5.86
N ILE A 583 -11.61 30.89 -6.37
CA ILE A 583 -12.02 31.83 -7.43
C ILE A 583 -12.30 31.07 -8.74
N GLU A 584 -11.44 30.10 -9.07
CA GLU A 584 -11.57 29.32 -10.31
C GLU A 584 -12.78 28.38 -10.28
N VAL A 585 -12.98 27.69 -9.13
CA VAL A 585 -14.08 26.74 -8.95
C VAL A 585 -15.41 27.45 -8.75
N GLY A 586 -15.44 28.52 -7.96
CA GLY A 586 -16.64 29.29 -7.68
C GLY A 586 -17.13 30.11 -8.87
N GLY A 587 -16.21 30.63 -9.70
CA GLY A 587 -16.51 31.48 -10.85
C GLY A 587 -17.46 32.63 -10.48
N GLU A 588 -18.41 32.94 -11.37
CA GLU A 588 -19.44 33.95 -11.09
C GLU A 588 -20.62 33.39 -10.27
N ALA A 589 -20.68 32.09 -10.06
CA ALA A 589 -21.77 31.43 -9.36
C ALA A 589 -21.70 31.61 -7.83
N ALA A 590 -20.47 31.59 -7.26
CA ALA A 590 -20.29 31.75 -5.84
C ALA A 590 -20.45 33.23 -5.39
N ILE A 591 -20.89 33.41 -4.15
CA ILE A 591 -20.85 34.69 -3.45
C ILE A 591 -19.53 34.75 -2.71
N PHE A 592 -18.66 35.69 -3.09
CA PHE A 592 -17.35 35.84 -2.48
C PHE A 592 -17.38 36.84 -1.32
N VAL A 593 -16.78 36.43 -0.19
CA VAL A 593 -16.65 37.25 1.02
C VAL A 593 -15.19 37.27 1.51
N GLY A 594 -14.84 38.26 2.28
CA GLY A 594 -13.54 38.28 2.97
C GLY A 594 -13.43 37.16 4.01
N PRO A 595 -12.24 36.60 4.25
CA PRO A 595 -12.07 35.47 5.19
C PRO A 595 -12.34 35.84 6.65
N ASP A 596 -12.40 37.14 6.97
CA ASP A 596 -12.71 37.65 8.31
C ASP A 596 -13.98 38.54 8.31
N ASP A 597 -14.67 38.63 7.16
CA ASP A 597 -15.83 39.54 6.98
C ASP A 597 -17.13 38.82 7.37
N VAL A 598 -17.43 38.87 8.66
CA VAL A 598 -18.64 38.28 9.24
C VAL A 598 -19.89 38.97 8.70
N ASP A 599 -19.86 40.30 8.49
CA ASP A 599 -21.01 41.08 8.05
C ASP A 599 -21.38 40.82 6.61
N ALA A 600 -20.40 40.74 5.71
CA ALA A 600 -20.63 40.33 4.33
C ALA A 600 -21.18 38.90 4.23
N ALA A 601 -20.63 37.96 5.01
CA ALA A 601 -21.12 36.57 5.06
C ALA A 601 -22.58 36.52 5.58
N ALA A 602 -22.91 37.27 6.62
CA ALA A 602 -24.28 37.34 7.15
C ALA A 602 -25.25 38.01 6.16
N ALA A 603 -24.80 39.08 5.47
CA ALA A 603 -25.59 39.71 4.41
C ALA A 603 -25.87 38.78 3.23
N ALA A 604 -24.87 37.98 2.81
CA ALA A 604 -25.04 36.94 1.79
C ALA A 604 -26.07 35.88 2.19
N LEU A 605 -26.03 35.42 3.45
CA LEU A 605 -27.03 34.48 3.99
C LEU A 605 -28.42 35.08 3.97
N ALA A 606 -28.58 36.35 4.32
CA ALA A 606 -29.87 37.07 4.31
C ALA A 606 -30.39 37.27 2.86
N ALA A 607 -29.53 37.61 1.90
CA ALA A 607 -29.88 37.74 0.50
C ALA A 607 -30.39 36.42 -0.11
N LEU A 608 -29.85 35.31 0.27
CA LEU A 608 -30.28 33.96 -0.16
C LEU A 608 -31.63 33.51 0.44
N ALA A 609 -32.26 34.32 1.32
CA ALA A 609 -33.61 34.10 1.76
C ALA A 609 -34.64 34.45 0.65
N ASP A 610 -34.24 35.31 -0.33
CA ASP A 610 -35.02 35.57 -1.51
C ASP A 610 -34.97 34.36 -2.45
N PRO A 611 -36.15 33.74 -2.80
CA PRO A 611 -36.18 32.59 -3.69
C PRO A 611 -35.64 32.85 -5.09
N ALA A 612 -35.76 34.07 -5.61
CA ALA A 612 -35.27 34.40 -6.92
C ALA A 612 -33.73 34.46 -6.95
N VAL A 613 -33.13 35.14 -5.97
CA VAL A 613 -31.67 35.19 -5.81
C VAL A 613 -31.10 33.78 -5.62
N ARG A 614 -31.79 32.97 -4.84
CA ARG A 614 -31.37 31.58 -4.58
C ARG A 614 -31.42 30.72 -5.86
N ALA A 615 -32.52 30.83 -6.67
CA ALA A 615 -32.68 30.09 -7.90
C ALA A 615 -31.61 30.51 -8.93
N ASP A 616 -31.32 31.81 -9.06
CA ASP A 616 -30.28 32.33 -9.97
C ASP A 616 -28.89 31.77 -9.59
N ARG A 617 -28.56 31.76 -8.28
CA ARG A 617 -27.27 31.20 -7.80
C ARG A 617 -27.19 29.70 -8.01
N ALA A 618 -28.27 28.96 -7.79
CA ALA A 618 -28.31 27.53 -8.04
C ALA A 618 -28.13 27.20 -9.55
N ALA A 619 -28.81 27.95 -10.45
CA ALA A 619 -28.67 27.80 -11.89
C ALA A 619 -27.24 28.11 -12.38
N ALA A 620 -26.68 29.25 -11.92
CA ALA A 620 -25.29 29.60 -12.22
C ALA A 620 -24.30 28.54 -11.69
N GLY A 621 -24.54 28.00 -10.50
CA GLY A 621 -23.76 26.92 -9.91
C GLY A 621 -23.74 25.65 -10.75
N ALA A 622 -24.91 25.22 -11.24
CA ALA A 622 -25.00 24.04 -12.09
C ALA A 622 -24.22 24.22 -13.42
N LEU A 623 -24.28 25.40 -14.03
CA LEU A 623 -23.51 25.72 -15.25
C LEU A 623 -22.00 25.74 -14.97
N GLN A 624 -21.58 26.29 -13.84
CA GLN A 624 -20.18 26.32 -13.45
C GLN A 624 -19.65 24.91 -13.15
N ALA A 625 -20.41 24.11 -12.40
CA ALA A 625 -20.03 22.74 -12.05
C ALA A 625 -19.88 21.84 -13.29
N ALA A 626 -20.72 22.00 -14.31
CA ALA A 626 -20.65 21.22 -15.54
C ALA A 626 -19.33 21.38 -16.31
N ARG A 627 -18.53 22.39 -16.01
CA ARG A 627 -17.20 22.60 -16.62
C ARG A 627 -16.14 21.66 -16.10
N PHE A 628 -16.36 21.02 -14.96
CA PHE A 628 -15.40 20.20 -14.25
C PHE A 628 -15.84 18.73 -14.26
N THR A 629 -15.45 18.00 -15.29
CA THR A 629 -15.82 16.58 -15.46
C THR A 629 -14.66 15.66 -15.16
N THR A 630 -14.95 14.47 -14.62
CA THR A 630 -13.94 13.43 -14.40
C THR A 630 -13.29 12.97 -15.69
N ALA A 631 -14.04 12.94 -16.79
CA ALA A 631 -13.53 12.61 -18.11
C ALA A 631 -12.48 13.62 -18.59
N ALA A 632 -12.74 14.94 -18.46
CA ALA A 632 -11.76 15.96 -18.81
C ALA A 632 -10.50 15.85 -17.96
N GLN A 633 -10.64 15.66 -16.64
CA GLN A 633 -9.50 15.46 -15.75
C GLN A 633 -8.64 14.26 -16.17
N ALA A 634 -9.27 13.12 -16.45
CA ALA A 634 -8.59 11.90 -16.85
C ALA A 634 -7.86 12.07 -18.18
N GLN A 635 -8.48 12.73 -19.16
CA GLN A 635 -7.88 13.04 -20.45
C GLN A 635 -6.71 14.01 -20.34
N ASP A 636 -6.84 15.11 -19.57
CA ASP A 636 -5.78 16.09 -19.34
C ASP A 636 -4.57 15.45 -18.65
N ALA A 637 -4.79 14.63 -17.62
CA ALA A 637 -3.74 13.89 -16.92
C ALA A 637 -3.01 12.94 -17.87
N MET A 638 -3.73 12.12 -18.65
CA MET A 638 -3.11 11.19 -19.59
C MET A 638 -2.35 11.92 -20.71
N ALA A 639 -2.89 13.03 -21.21
CA ALA A 639 -2.22 13.87 -22.20
C ALA A 639 -0.89 14.42 -21.65
N ALA A 640 -0.87 14.90 -20.40
CA ALA A 640 0.33 15.37 -19.73
C ALA A 640 1.39 14.26 -19.55
N PHE A 641 0.95 13.05 -19.18
CA PHE A 641 1.85 11.89 -19.05
C PHE A 641 2.48 11.53 -20.40
N ARG A 642 1.69 11.41 -21.46
CA ARG A 642 2.17 11.10 -22.82
C ARG A 642 3.09 12.18 -23.37
N ALA A 643 2.76 13.46 -23.16
CA ALA A 643 3.60 14.56 -23.56
C ALA A 643 4.96 14.55 -22.85
N THR A 644 4.99 14.16 -21.58
CA THR A 644 6.23 14.02 -20.81
C THR A 644 7.09 12.88 -21.35
N VAL A 645 6.50 11.70 -21.63
CA VAL A 645 7.23 10.58 -22.23
C VAL A 645 7.81 10.98 -23.59
N ALA A 646 7.02 11.59 -24.47
CA ALA A 646 7.49 12.07 -25.78
C ALA A 646 8.64 13.10 -25.64
N ALA A 647 8.57 14.02 -24.68
CA ALA A 647 9.63 15.00 -24.44
C ALA A 647 10.93 14.36 -23.94
N ILE A 648 10.86 13.25 -23.22
CA ILE A 648 12.03 12.46 -22.79
C ILE A 648 12.62 11.68 -23.98
N GLU A 649 11.78 11.05 -24.80
CA GLU A 649 12.21 10.31 -25.99
C GLU A 649 12.89 11.23 -27.01
N ASP A 650 12.36 12.42 -27.22
CA ASP A 650 12.93 13.46 -28.09
C ASP A 650 14.17 14.16 -27.50
N GLY A 651 14.59 13.81 -26.29
CA GLY A 651 15.72 14.45 -25.60
C GLY A 651 15.48 15.89 -25.13
N ARG A 652 14.24 16.39 -25.22
CA ARG A 652 13.85 17.73 -24.73
C ARG A 652 13.80 17.80 -23.20
N ARG A 653 13.62 16.66 -22.53
CA ARG A 653 13.72 16.52 -21.09
C ARG A 653 14.74 15.44 -20.71
N PRO A 654 15.60 15.71 -19.70
CA PRO A 654 16.61 14.74 -19.30
C PRO A 654 15.97 13.55 -18.59
N ARG A 655 16.61 12.39 -18.70
CA ARG A 655 16.34 11.26 -17.80
C ARG A 655 16.99 11.51 -16.45
N PRO A 656 16.45 10.94 -15.36
CA PRO A 656 17.08 11.04 -14.05
C PRO A 656 18.55 10.61 -14.09
N GLY A 657 19.41 11.41 -13.48
CA GLY A 657 20.85 11.11 -13.43
C GLY A 657 21.19 10.13 -12.29
N SER A 658 22.37 9.50 -12.37
CA SER A 658 22.89 8.55 -11.34
C SER A 658 22.95 9.14 -9.93
N GLY A 659 23.10 10.47 -9.80
CA GLY A 659 23.18 11.15 -8.51
C GLY A 659 21.93 10.96 -7.64
N TRP A 660 20.75 10.81 -8.24
CA TRP A 660 19.53 10.53 -7.49
C TRP A 660 19.55 9.13 -6.89
N ARG A 661 19.97 8.13 -7.64
CA ARG A 661 20.15 6.76 -7.15
C ARG A 661 21.20 6.71 -6.03
N GLU A 662 22.34 7.41 -6.19
CA GLU A 662 23.36 7.49 -5.16
C GLU A 662 22.81 8.11 -3.87
N PHE A 663 22.05 9.21 -3.98
CA PHE A 663 21.39 9.84 -2.84
C PHE A 663 20.42 8.88 -2.15
N ARG A 664 19.54 8.17 -2.90
CA ARG A 664 18.57 7.22 -2.34
C ARG A 664 19.24 6.01 -1.68
N THR A 665 20.35 5.53 -2.26
CA THR A 665 21.15 4.47 -1.65
C THR A 665 21.77 4.92 -0.32
N TYR A 666 22.29 6.15 -0.26
CA TYR A 666 22.80 6.71 0.98
C TYR A 666 21.69 6.89 2.03
N GLN A 667 20.54 7.44 1.63
CA GLN A 667 19.37 7.62 2.48
C GLN A 667 18.88 6.28 3.05
N ALA A 668 18.80 5.23 2.24
CA ALA A 668 18.44 3.88 2.69
C ALA A 668 19.38 3.36 3.79
N GLY A 669 20.69 3.51 3.57
CA GLY A 669 21.68 3.12 4.58
C GLY A 669 21.56 3.90 5.88
N MET A 670 21.31 5.21 5.82
CA MET A 670 21.13 6.05 6.99
C MET A 670 19.83 5.72 7.74
N GLN A 671 18.74 5.50 7.02
CA GLN A 671 17.46 5.12 7.61
C GLN A 671 17.55 3.77 8.31
N ALA A 672 18.17 2.78 7.69
CA ALA A 672 18.42 1.47 8.31
C ALA A 672 19.28 1.61 9.58
N TRP A 673 20.35 2.40 9.51
CA TRP A 673 21.23 2.65 10.66
C TRP A 673 20.51 3.30 11.85
N VAL A 674 19.56 4.23 11.60
CA VAL A 674 18.72 4.85 12.64
C VAL A 674 17.73 3.84 13.23
N GLN A 675 17.11 3.00 12.39
CA GLN A 675 16.15 1.99 12.83
C GLN A 675 16.78 0.94 13.75
N ASP A 676 18.03 0.57 13.49
CA ASP A 676 18.79 -0.35 14.37
C ASP A 676 19.14 0.28 15.74
N ARG A 677 18.81 1.55 15.96
CA ARG A 677 19.09 2.31 17.18
C ARG A 677 17.84 3.00 17.72
N PRO A 678 16.95 2.27 18.39
CA PRO A 678 15.65 2.79 18.82
C PRO A 678 15.75 3.99 19.79
N ASP A 679 16.87 4.13 20.52
CA ASP A 679 17.10 5.28 21.38
C ASP A 679 17.37 6.55 20.59
N LEU A 680 18.14 6.43 19.52
CA LEU A 680 18.39 7.55 18.59
C LEU A 680 17.12 7.93 17.83
N ALA A 681 16.33 6.95 17.37
CA ALA A 681 15.06 7.17 16.71
C ALA A 681 14.07 7.93 17.63
N ARG A 682 13.98 7.56 18.90
CA ARG A 682 13.19 8.27 19.93
C ARG A 682 13.70 9.69 20.16
N ALA A 683 15.00 9.90 20.27
CA ALA A 683 15.59 11.22 20.44
C ALA A 683 15.32 12.15 19.24
N MET A 684 15.39 11.62 18.02
CA MET A 684 15.05 12.38 16.81
C MET A 684 13.56 12.74 16.75
N ALA A 685 12.67 11.80 17.06
CA ALA A 685 11.23 12.03 17.10
C ALA A 685 10.83 13.06 18.16
N SER A 686 11.44 13.03 19.34
CA SER A 686 11.19 14.00 20.41
C SER A 686 11.69 15.41 20.06
N HIS A 687 12.75 15.54 19.26
CA HIS A 687 13.23 16.84 18.77
C HIS A 687 12.32 17.47 17.70
N GLY A 688 11.71 16.63 16.85
CA GLY A 688 10.71 17.09 15.88
C GLY A 688 9.40 17.57 16.53
N ALA A 689 9.01 16.96 17.64
CA ALA A 689 7.74 17.27 18.33
C ALA A 689 7.79 18.53 19.21
N THR A 690 8.97 19.08 19.53
CA THR A 690 9.14 20.19 20.50
C THR A 690 9.34 21.58 19.87
N ARG A 691 9.24 21.73 18.55
CA ARG A 691 9.32 23.04 17.89
C ARG A 691 7.95 23.71 17.71
N GLY A 692 7.31 24.10 18.83
CA GLY A 692 6.50 25.33 18.88
C GLY A 692 7.44 26.56 18.95
N PRO A 693 6.96 27.81 18.73
CA PRO A 693 7.80 28.99 18.66
C PRO A 693 8.35 29.37 20.04
N ALA A 694 9.40 28.71 20.48
CA ALA A 694 10.22 29.03 21.61
C ALA A 694 11.69 28.86 21.26
N ALA A 695 12.53 29.74 21.77
CA ALA A 695 13.96 29.85 21.48
C ALA A 695 14.74 28.55 21.36
N PRO A 696 15.84 28.51 20.58
CA PRO A 696 16.54 27.26 20.25
C PRO A 696 17.07 26.61 21.54
N ALA A 697 16.40 25.53 21.95
CA ALA A 697 16.92 24.67 23.00
C ALA A 697 18.24 24.04 22.50
N ARG A 698 19.27 24.05 23.34
CA ARG A 698 20.54 23.38 23.03
C ARG A 698 20.27 21.90 22.75
N PRO A 699 20.86 21.31 21.69
CA PRO A 699 20.71 19.88 21.39
C PRO A 699 21.06 19.04 22.61
N SER A 700 20.31 17.95 22.84
CA SER A 700 20.65 17.01 23.91
C SER A 700 22.06 16.45 23.73
N GLY A 701 22.74 16.11 24.83
CA GLY A 701 24.10 15.56 24.77
C GLY A 701 24.17 14.28 23.93
N GLU A 702 23.06 13.52 23.81
CA GLU A 702 22.96 12.32 22.96
C GLU A 702 22.89 12.66 21.47
N LEU A 703 22.13 13.71 21.10
CA LEU A 703 22.09 14.17 19.71
C LEU A 703 23.44 14.74 19.27
N LEU A 704 24.14 15.47 20.15
CA LEU A 704 25.48 15.97 19.86
C LEU A 704 26.51 14.84 19.70
N ARG A 705 26.38 13.74 20.48
CA ARG A 705 27.22 12.54 20.31
C ARG A 705 26.90 11.83 18.99
N ALA A 706 25.63 11.63 18.66
CA ALA A 706 25.23 11.02 17.40
C ALA A 706 25.69 11.83 16.17
N LEU A 707 25.57 13.16 16.21
CA LEU A 707 26.08 14.04 15.18
C LEU A 707 27.62 13.96 15.08
N ALA A 708 28.30 13.87 16.22
CA ALA A 708 29.76 13.70 16.26
C ALA A 708 30.20 12.33 15.70
N GLU A 709 29.43 11.26 15.96
CA GLU A 709 29.66 9.93 15.35
C GLU A 709 29.45 9.95 13.84
N ILE A 710 28.41 10.60 13.37
CA ILE A 710 28.15 10.80 11.93
C ILE A 710 29.30 11.57 11.28
N GLU A 711 29.77 12.65 11.90
CA GLU A 711 30.94 13.40 11.41
C GLU A 711 32.24 12.60 11.48
N ALA A 712 32.45 11.80 12.53
CA ALA A 712 33.58 10.89 12.65
C ALA A 712 33.54 9.78 11.57
N MET A 713 32.35 9.25 11.25
CA MET A 713 32.18 8.31 10.13
C MET A 713 32.51 8.96 8.79
N LYS A 714 32.04 10.18 8.53
CA LYS A 714 32.38 10.95 7.32
C LYS A 714 33.89 11.25 7.24
N ALA A 715 34.53 11.47 8.38
CA ALA A 715 35.96 11.73 8.49
C ALA A 715 36.83 10.46 8.45
N SER A 716 36.24 9.25 8.51
CA SER A 716 37.00 8.00 8.55
C SER A 716 37.85 7.79 7.30
N PRO A 717 39.03 7.15 7.42
CA PRO A 717 39.91 6.86 6.29
C PRO A 717 39.23 6.07 5.17
N PHE A 718 38.29 5.19 5.53
CA PHE A 718 37.50 4.39 4.59
C PHE A 718 36.62 5.26 3.67
N TRP A 719 35.92 6.25 4.25
CA TRP A 719 35.08 7.17 3.50
C TRP A 719 35.88 8.18 2.66
N ARG A 720 37.02 8.64 3.17
CA ARG A 720 37.96 9.48 2.42
C ARG A 720 38.61 8.71 1.28
N LEU A 721 38.96 7.44 1.48
CA LEU A 721 39.53 6.58 0.44
C LEU A 721 38.51 6.33 -0.67
N ARG A 722 37.25 6.03 -0.32
CA ARG A 722 36.15 5.84 -1.28
C ARG A 722 35.87 7.11 -2.08
N GLY A 723 35.80 8.27 -1.42
CA GLY A 723 35.66 9.56 -2.10
C GLY A 723 36.84 9.89 -3.02
N GLY A 724 38.07 9.60 -2.57
CA GLY A 724 39.31 9.77 -3.35
C GLY A 724 39.37 8.83 -4.55
N VAL A 725 38.99 7.56 -4.38
CA VAL A 725 38.94 6.57 -5.48
C VAL A 725 37.89 6.95 -6.51
N ILE A 726 36.70 7.38 -6.11
CA ILE A 726 35.67 7.86 -7.05
C ILE A 726 36.11 9.12 -7.79
N ALA A 727 36.75 10.06 -7.11
CA ALA A 727 37.32 11.27 -7.74
C ALA A 727 38.46 10.94 -8.72
N LEU A 728 39.32 9.98 -8.39
CA LEU A 728 40.38 9.50 -9.24
C LEU A 728 39.84 8.77 -10.49
N LEU A 729 38.86 7.88 -10.32
CA LEU A 729 38.23 7.18 -11.43
C LEU A 729 37.53 8.15 -12.39
N ARG A 730 36.86 9.20 -11.86
CA ARG A 730 36.30 10.28 -12.68
C ARG A 730 37.34 11.06 -13.45
N ARG A 731 38.49 11.36 -12.84
CA ARG A 731 39.62 12.05 -13.51
C ARG A 731 40.27 11.19 -14.60
N LEU A 732 40.27 9.89 -14.45
CA LEU A 732 40.82 8.93 -15.39
C LEU A 732 39.80 8.49 -16.48
N GLY A 733 38.59 9.06 -16.50
CA GLY A 733 37.56 8.70 -17.50
C GLY A 733 37.05 7.29 -17.39
N LEU A 734 37.35 6.58 -16.30
CA LEU A 734 36.94 5.22 -16.06
C LEU A 734 35.54 5.21 -15.38
N ARG A 735 34.56 4.65 -16.07
CA ARG A 735 33.21 4.45 -15.50
C ARG A 735 33.24 3.32 -14.46
N HIS A 736 32.88 3.64 -13.24
CA HIS A 736 32.66 2.64 -12.20
C HIS A 736 31.43 1.78 -12.59
N ARG A 737 31.63 0.52 -12.93
CA ARG A 737 30.60 -0.51 -12.95
C ARG A 737 30.57 -1.13 -11.55
N GLY A 738 29.62 -0.73 -10.72
CA GLY A 738 29.40 -1.35 -9.41
C GLY A 738 27.95 -1.15 -9.02
#